data_52688221f32ac6011480e3300d257f26
#
_entry.id   52688221f32ac6011480e3300d257f26
#
_cell.length_a   1.000
_cell.length_b   1.000
_cell.length_c   1.000
_cell.angle_alpha   90.00
_cell.angle_beta   90.00
_cell.angle_gamma   90.00
#
_symmetry.space_group_name_H-M   'P 1'
#
loop_
_entity.id
_entity.type
_entity.pdbx_description
1 polymer ?
#
loop_
_entity_poly.entity_id
_entity_poly.type
_entity_poly.pdbx_seq_one_letter_code
_entity_poly.pdbx_strand_id
1 'polypeptide(L)'
;MQPQLNRDSPVKFIKRLLVFSLICIILGVTTIFGFYFYVKSDLPDVATLRDVQLQTPMQVFSQDGKLIAQFGEKRRIPLKLEEMPKELIEAVIATEDSRYYEHYGFDPIGITRAAFAVLASGSASQGASTITQQLARNFFLSNEKKVMRKVKEIFIAIHIEQLLSKQEILELYLNKIYLGYRSYGVGAAAQAYFGKEVKDLTLGEIALIAGLPKAPSTMNPIYSVERATNRRNVVLQRMLDEKYITKAEYDAARAEPVLSKFHGAEIELNAPYVAEIARAWMVERYGEEAAYTSGMNVYTTVDSKLQRAANQAAINNLLAYDERHGYRGAEKELWQANQPAWSTTQLSEYLSNEPTYGDMFPAAVLSVEEKSAQVWVKSYGVQTIAWEDMNWARRFINDDRQGPLPKSANEFLAAGQQIWVRPRTQDGAITAWKLTQVPNANTAFVAMNPENGAVTALVGGFNFVHNKFNRATQSVRQVGSSIKPFIYSAALNKGLTLATLINDAPINQWDESQGTAWRPKNSPPTYTGPTRLRIGLAQSKNVMAVRVLREVGLDETREYLTRFGFKLDQLPRSETIALGAGSLTPVQMAQGFSVFANNGYFVEPFYISRVENPFGNIEFSAEPKVVCHRECSTELDEFAEQDAASPYAPKVISEQNAFLTREMLYSNIWGGGEWSSDTGWNGTGWRAQALKRRDIGGKTGTTNDSKDAWYNGYAPGIVGVAWVGFDDHSRNLGRTAPNRNIEDDVSGAESGGKTALPAWVEFMSLALQDVPVQQKAVPNNIVRVRIDRDTGLLTNKLDSSSMFEYFEAGTEPMEYVSEHVNESIYSTSSGEELF
;
A
#
# COMPACT_ATOMS: atom_id res chain seq x y z
N MET A 1 -93.30 -37.86 27.64
CA MET A 1 -93.03 -36.85 26.61
C MET A 1 -91.57 -37.08 26.10
N GLN A 2 -91.48 -37.63 24.95
CA GLN A 2 -90.22 -37.83 24.21
C GLN A 2 -89.97 -36.59 23.33
N PRO A 3 -88.76 -36.01 23.28
CA PRO A 3 -88.47 -34.91 22.38
C PRO A 3 -88.23 -35.49 20.97
N GLN A 4 -88.99 -35.02 19.99
CA GLN A 4 -88.78 -35.29 18.57
C GLN A 4 -87.47 -34.59 18.13
N LEU A 5 -86.50 -35.37 17.75
CA LEU A 5 -85.36 -34.93 17.01
C LEU A 5 -85.72 -34.60 15.58
N ASN A 6 -85.71 -33.30 15.25
CA ASN A 6 -86.01 -32.77 13.91
C ASN A 6 -84.77 -33.10 13.03
N ARG A 7 -84.86 -34.17 12.19
CA ARG A 7 -83.87 -34.50 11.16
C ARG A 7 -84.05 -33.52 10.01
N ASP A 8 -83.32 -32.49 10.05
CA ASP A 8 -83.08 -31.60 8.89
C ASP A 8 -82.57 -32.44 7.70
N SER A 9 -83.28 -32.32 6.54
CA SER A 9 -82.94 -33.08 5.34
C SER A 9 -81.51 -32.76 4.90
N PRO A 10 -80.67 -33.75 4.41
CA PRO A 10 -79.26 -33.58 4.04
C PRO A 10 -79.10 -32.47 3.02
N VAL A 11 -80.08 -32.13 2.23
CA VAL A 11 -80.04 -31.03 1.24
C VAL A 11 -80.03 -29.64 1.93
N LYS A 12 -80.73 -29.46 3.04
CA LYS A 12 -80.68 -28.18 3.80
C LYS A 12 -79.33 -27.98 4.52
N PHE A 13 -78.71 -29.05 5.03
CA PHE A 13 -77.38 -29.01 5.62
C PHE A 13 -76.33 -28.68 4.58
N ILE A 14 -76.34 -29.30 3.40
CA ILE A 14 -75.41 -29.00 2.29
C ILE A 14 -75.56 -27.55 1.81
N LYS A 15 -76.82 -27.04 1.67
CA LYS A 15 -77.10 -25.64 1.32
C LYS A 15 -76.51 -24.68 2.38
N ARG A 16 -76.63 -24.91 3.67
CA ARG A 16 -76.07 -24.10 4.75
C ARG A 16 -74.56 -24.14 4.74
N LEU A 17 -74.00 -25.32 4.48
CA LEU A 17 -72.50 -25.48 4.37
C LEU A 17 -71.96 -24.71 3.16
N LEU A 18 -72.61 -24.77 2.01
CA LEU A 18 -72.27 -24.01 0.81
C LEU A 18 -72.41 -22.51 1.03
N VAL A 19 -73.43 -22.01 1.66
CA VAL A 19 -73.61 -20.59 1.99
C VAL A 19 -72.61 -20.16 3.00
N PHE A 20 -72.35 -20.95 4.03
CA PHE A 20 -71.24 -20.65 5.00
C PHE A 20 -69.86 -20.60 4.35
N SER A 21 -69.60 -21.57 3.45
CA SER A 21 -68.32 -21.57 2.68
C SER A 21 -68.19 -20.34 1.76
N LEU A 22 -69.32 -19.94 1.11
CA LEU A 22 -69.33 -18.74 0.27
C LEU A 22 -69.16 -17.47 1.07
N ILE A 23 -69.76 -17.36 2.27
CA ILE A 23 -69.56 -16.22 3.20
C ILE A 23 -68.09 -16.18 3.65
N CYS A 24 -67.50 -17.32 4.01
CA CYS A 24 -66.12 -17.41 4.40
C CYS A 24 -65.16 -16.98 3.24
N ILE A 25 -65.44 -17.35 2.00
CA ILE A 25 -64.72 -16.95 0.79
C ILE A 25 -64.84 -15.44 0.59
N ILE A 26 -66.06 -14.88 0.65
CA ILE A 26 -66.29 -13.43 0.50
C ILE A 26 -65.53 -12.63 1.59
N LEU A 27 -65.66 -13.07 2.86
CA LEU A 27 -64.90 -12.47 3.95
C LEU A 27 -63.40 -12.56 3.74
N GLY A 28 -62.88 -13.69 3.31
CA GLY A 28 -61.47 -13.87 2.99
C GLY A 28 -60.99 -12.92 1.87
N VAL A 29 -61.74 -12.85 0.77
CA VAL A 29 -61.45 -11.94 -0.35
C VAL A 29 -61.48 -10.47 0.10
N THR A 30 -62.55 -10.08 0.84
CA THR A 30 -62.66 -8.69 1.35
C THR A 30 -61.54 -8.34 2.30
N THR A 31 -61.12 -9.29 3.14
CA THR A 31 -59.97 -9.11 4.04
C THR A 31 -58.65 -8.92 3.24
N ILE A 32 -58.44 -9.71 2.20
CA ILE A 32 -57.26 -9.58 1.32
C ILE A 32 -57.25 -8.24 0.59
N PHE A 33 -58.40 -7.80 0.06
CA PHE A 33 -58.54 -6.48 -0.57
C PHE A 33 -58.33 -5.34 0.41
N GLY A 34 -58.92 -5.44 1.60
CA GLY A 34 -58.70 -4.44 2.69
C GLY A 34 -57.25 -4.33 3.08
N PHE A 35 -56.59 -5.47 3.20
CA PHE A 35 -55.13 -5.49 3.49
C PHE A 35 -54.30 -4.92 2.32
N TYR A 36 -54.65 -5.21 1.09
CA TYR A 36 -53.99 -4.64 -0.08
C TYR A 36 -54.06 -3.11 -0.09
N PHE A 37 -55.29 -2.54 0.12
CA PHE A 37 -55.42 -1.08 0.17
C PHE A 37 -54.72 -0.44 1.38
N TYR A 38 -54.65 -1.15 2.50
CA TYR A 38 -53.90 -0.71 3.66
C TYR A 38 -52.40 -0.66 3.44
N VAL A 39 -51.82 -1.61 2.69
CA VAL A 39 -50.37 -1.74 2.46
C VAL A 39 -49.96 -1.02 1.18
N LYS A 40 -50.88 -0.70 0.27
CA LYS A 40 -50.59 -0.14 -1.06
C LYS A 40 -49.73 1.12 -1.05
N SER A 41 -49.95 2.02 -0.08
CA SER A 41 -49.19 3.26 0.08
C SER A 41 -47.73 3.03 0.53
N ASP A 42 -47.44 1.89 1.14
CA ASP A 42 -46.15 1.50 1.68
C ASP A 42 -45.39 0.54 0.76
N LEU A 43 -45.95 0.17 -0.42
CA LEU A 43 -45.29 -0.69 -1.38
C LEU A 43 -44.26 0.12 -2.17
N PRO A 44 -43.03 -0.36 -2.28
CA PRO A 44 -41.99 0.30 -3.06
C PRO A 44 -42.31 0.26 -4.57
N ASP A 45 -41.73 1.20 -5.31
CA ASP A 45 -41.83 1.19 -6.77
C ASP A 45 -40.97 0.05 -7.35
N VAL A 46 -41.66 -0.97 -7.86
CA VAL A 46 -41.04 -2.17 -8.44
C VAL A 46 -40.45 -1.90 -9.82
N ALA A 47 -40.81 -0.79 -10.49
CA ALA A 47 -40.25 -0.43 -11.78
C ALA A 47 -38.73 -0.18 -11.72
N THR A 48 -38.24 0.22 -10.54
CA THR A 48 -36.80 0.39 -10.27
C THR A 48 -35.99 -0.89 -10.49
N LEU A 49 -36.60 -2.07 -10.51
CA LEU A 49 -35.89 -3.33 -10.80
C LEU A 49 -35.41 -3.44 -12.25
N ARG A 50 -35.98 -2.68 -13.18
CA ARG A 50 -35.50 -2.66 -14.58
C ARG A 50 -34.19 -1.91 -14.74
N ASP A 51 -33.93 -0.93 -13.88
CA ASP A 51 -32.77 -0.05 -13.93
C ASP A 51 -31.75 -0.38 -12.83
N VAL A 52 -31.87 -1.53 -12.18
CA VAL A 52 -30.95 -1.91 -11.10
C VAL A 52 -29.55 -2.15 -11.64
N GLN A 53 -28.67 -1.17 -11.42
CA GLN A 53 -27.24 -1.40 -11.49
C GLN A 53 -26.81 -2.22 -10.27
N LEU A 54 -26.38 -3.44 -10.51
CA LEU A 54 -25.86 -4.31 -9.45
C LEU A 54 -24.54 -3.70 -8.94
N GLN A 55 -24.51 -3.35 -7.65
CA GLN A 55 -23.33 -2.77 -7.01
C GLN A 55 -22.12 -3.69 -7.17
N THR A 56 -21.12 -3.25 -7.89
CA THR A 56 -19.84 -3.93 -8.10
C THR A 56 -18.75 -3.18 -7.34
N PRO A 57 -17.85 -3.85 -6.63
CA PRO A 57 -16.78 -3.16 -5.89
C PRO A 57 -15.77 -2.53 -6.86
N MET A 58 -15.22 -1.40 -6.45
CA MET A 58 -14.08 -0.78 -7.12
C MET A 58 -12.84 -1.67 -6.98
N GLN A 59 -12.08 -1.82 -8.05
CA GLN A 59 -10.79 -2.51 -8.08
C GLN A 59 -9.66 -1.53 -8.36
N VAL A 60 -8.55 -1.71 -7.65
CA VAL A 60 -7.34 -0.88 -7.82
C VAL A 60 -6.22 -1.78 -8.33
N PHE A 61 -5.61 -1.38 -9.43
CA PHE A 61 -4.55 -2.10 -10.11
C PHE A 61 -3.25 -1.29 -10.17
N SER A 62 -2.14 -2.00 -10.28
CA SER A 62 -0.87 -1.42 -10.72
C SER A 62 -0.93 -1.03 -12.20
N GLN A 63 0.07 -0.32 -12.68
CA GLN A 63 0.20 0.06 -14.09
C GLN A 63 0.21 -1.17 -15.02
N ASP A 64 0.86 -2.23 -14.60
CA ASP A 64 0.98 -3.51 -15.31
C ASP A 64 -0.16 -4.50 -14.99
N GLY A 65 -1.27 -4.03 -14.40
CA GLY A 65 -2.52 -4.77 -14.24
C GLY A 65 -2.59 -5.74 -13.06
N LYS A 66 -1.68 -5.64 -12.05
CA LYS A 66 -1.74 -6.46 -10.85
C LYS A 66 -2.72 -5.89 -9.83
N LEU A 67 -3.63 -6.72 -9.32
CA LEU A 67 -4.63 -6.29 -8.33
C LEU A 67 -3.96 -5.90 -7.00
N ILE A 68 -4.17 -4.65 -6.58
CA ILE A 68 -3.67 -4.08 -5.32
C ILE A 68 -4.73 -4.13 -4.22
N ALA A 69 -5.96 -3.77 -4.55
CA ALA A 69 -7.06 -3.73 -3.57
C ALA A 69 -8.42 -3.80 -4.24
N GLN A 70 -9.42 -4.17 -3.45
CA GLN A 70 -10.82 -4.12 -3.81
C GLN A 70 -11.60 -3.39 -2.70
N PHE A 71 -12.35 -2.35 -3.07
CA PHE A 71 -13.16 -1.54 -2.16
C PHE A 71 -14.64 -1.67 -2.45
N GLY A 72 -15.45 -1.93 -1.43
CA GLY A 72 -16.88 -2.15 -1.48
C GLY A 72 -17.30 -3.31 -0.58
N GLU A 73 -18.52 -3.23 -0.02
CA GLU A 73 -19.00 -4.23 0.94
C GLU A 73 -19.40 -5.56 0.29
N LYS A 74 -19.79 -5.54 -0.99
CA LYS A 74 -20.48 -6.65 -1.67
C LYS A 74 -19.68 -7.08 -2.89
N ARG A 75 -19.25 -8.33 -2.89
CA ARG A 75 -18.66 -8.95 -4.09
C ARG A 75 -19.78 -9.41 -5.00
N ARG A 76 -19.79 -8.95 -6.25
CA ARG A 76 -20.71 -9.40 -7.29
C ARG A 76 -19.95 -9.57 -8.59
N ILE A 77 -20.32 -10.64 -9.30
CA ILE A 77 -19.94 -10.89 -10.69
C ILE A 77 -21.26 -11.12 -11.40
N PRO A 78 -21.88 -10.06 -11.96
CA PRO A 78 -23.16 -10.18 -12.62
C PRO A 78 -23.00 -11.00 -13.91
N LEU A 79 -23.93 -11.92 -14.11
CA LEU A 79 -23.96 -12.81 -15.28
C LEU A 79 -25.36 -12.71 -15.92
N LYS A 80 -25.39 -12.78 -17.26
CA LYS A 80 -26.63 -13.00 -17.99
C LYS A 80 -27.13 -14.42 -17.75
N LEU A 81 -28.43 -14.61 -17.80
CA LEU A 81 -28.99 -15.94 -17.59
C LEU A 81 -28.43 -16.97 -18.60
N GLU A 82 -28.14 -16.52 -19.82
CA GLU A 82 -27.56 -17.31 -20.91
C GLU A 82 -26.11 -17.77 -20.65
N GLU A 83 -25.39 -17.08 -19.74
CA GLU A 83 -24.03 -17.40 -19.33
C GLU A 83 -23.98 -18.41 -18.18
N MET A 84 -25.17 -18.74 -17.61
CA MET A 84 -25.30 -19.68 -16.47
C MET A 84 -25.58 -21.10 -16.99
N PRO A 85 -24.86 -22.12 -16.49
CA PRO A 85 -25.17 -23.51 -16.84
C PRO A 85 -26.62 -23.88 -16.56
N LYS A 86 -27.20 -24.65 -17.42
CA LYS A 86 -28.60 -25.12 -17.28
C LYS A 86 -28.79 -25.89 -15.95
N GLU A 87 -27.81 -26.69 -15.59
CA GLU A 87 -27.76 -27.48 -14.36
C GLU A 87 -27.81 -26.60 -13.09
N LEU A 88 -27.23 -25.40 -13.12
CA LEU A 88 -27.31 -24.46 -12.01
C LEU A 88 -28.72 -23.88 -11.84
N ILE A 89 -29.37 -23.52 -12.97
CA ILE A 89 -30.73 -23.01 -12.98
C ILE A 89 -31.67 -24.09 -12.44
N GLU A 90 -31.57 -25.33 -12.94
CA GLU A 90 -32.36 -26.48 -12.53
C GLU A 90 -32.11 -26.84 -11.04
N ALA A 91 -30.88 -26.78 -10.55
CA ALA A 91 -30.57 -27.04 -9.14
C ALA A 91 -31.24 -26.03 -8.20
N VAL A 92 -31.21 -24.74 -8.58
CA VAL A 92 -31.86 -23.69 -7.79
C VAL A 92 -33.38 -23.84 -7.82
N ILE A 93 -33.97 -24.10 -8.98
CA ILE A 93 -35.44 -24.31 -9.12
C ILE A 93 -35.85 -25.54 -8.31
N ALA A 94 -35.17 -26.69 -8.46
CA ALA A 94 -35.48 -27.93 -7.72
C ALA A 94 -35.43 -27.71 -6.19
N THR A 95 -34.53 -26.82 -5.75
CA THR A 95 -34.26 -26.64 -4.32
C THR A 95 -35.16 -25.59 -3.67
N GLU A 96 -35.34 -24.46 -4.31
CA GLU A 96 -35.95 -23.27 -3.73
C GLU A 96 -37.44 -23.14 -4.16
N ASP A 97 -37.78 -23.58 -5.40
CA ASP A 97 -39.10 -23.35 -5.97
C ASP A 97 -39.38 -24.29 -7.15
N SER A 98 -39.62 -25.57 -6.87
CA SER A 98 -39.79 -26.61 -7.93
C SER A 98 -40.95 -26.35 -8.90
N ARG A 99 -41.87 -25.47 -8.55
CA ARG A 99 -43.03 -25.09 -9.40
C ARG A 99 -42.92 -23.64 -9.92
N TYR A 100 -41.70 -23.12 -10.00
CA TYR A 100 -41.41 -21.73 -10.38
C TYR A 100 -42.16 -21.25 -11.62
N TYR A 101 -42.23 -22.06 -12.64
CA TYR A 101 -42.91 -21.71 -13.91
C TYR A 101 -44.43 -21.87 -13.90
N GLU A 102 -45.02 -22.43 -12.81
CA GLU A 102 -46.45 -22.77 -12.74
C GLU A 102 -47.26 -21.73 -11.95
N HIS A 103 -46.65 -20.84 -11.22
CA HIS A 103 -47.34 -19.86 -10.37
C HIS A 103 -46.94 -18.42 -10.70
N TYR A 104 -47.75 -17.45 -10.20
CA TYR A 104 -47.51 -16.01 -10.38
C TYR A 104 -47.09 -15.31 -9.08
N GLY A 105 -45.87 -15.51 -8.67
CA GLY A 105 -45.21 -14.84 -7.51
C GLY A 105 -45.45 -15.55 -6.17
N PHE A 106 -46.54 -16.29 -5.97
CA PHE A 106 -46.76 -17.14 -4.80
C PHE A 106 -47.31 -18.48 -5.20
N ASP A 107 -46.99 -19.55 -4.47
CA ASP A 107 -47.46 -20.92 -4.73
C ASP A 107 -48.51 -21.37 -3.69
N PRO A 108 -49.83 -21.29 -3.99
CA PRO A 108 -50.88 -21.71 -3.07
C PRO A 108 -50.83 -23.22 -2.74
N ILE A 109 -50.44 -24.06 -3.72
CA ILE A 109 -50.34 -25.51 -3.53
C ILE A 109 -49.13 -25.85 -2.65
N GLY A 110 -47.99 -25.16 -2.85
CA GLY A 110 -46.85 -25.29 -1.97
C GLY A 110 -47.10 -24.87 -0.53
N ILE A 111 -47.89 -23.79 -0.34
CA ILE A 111 -48.32 -23.33 0.99
C ILE A 111 -49.21 -24.36 1.68
N THR A 112 -50.20 -24.88 0.98
CA THR A 112 -51.09 -25.90 1.54
C THR A 112 -50.33 -27.18 1.87
N ARG A 113 -49.46 -27.65 0.99
CA ARG A 113 -48.57 -28.81 1.25
C ARG A 113 -47.71 -28.61 2.48
N ALA A 114 -47.05 -27.42 2.63
CA ALA A 114 -46.23 -27.09 3.79
C ALA A 114 -47.06 -27.03 5.09
N ALA A 115 -48.26 -26.50 5.05
CA ALA A 115 -49.20 -26.47 6.19
C ALA A 115 -49.57 -27.89 6.64
N PHE A 116 -49.88 -28.79 5.69
CA PHE A 116 -50.15 -30.21 6.00
C PHE A 116 -48.92 -30.93 6.58
N ALA A 117 -47.71 -30.64 6.05
CA ALA A 117 -46.48 -31.22 6.57
C ALA A 117 -46.22 -30.77 8.02
N VAL A 118 -46.48 -29.51 8.37
CA VAL A 118 -46.34 -28.98 9.75
C VAL A 118 -47.36 -29.64 10.67
N LEU A 119 -48.60 -29.81 10.23
CA LEU A 119 -49.66 -30.50 11.00
C LEU A 119 -49.35 -32.00 11.24
N ALA A 120 -48.69 -32.64 10.28
CA ALA A 120 -48.36 -34.08 10.36
C ALA A 120 -47.07 -34.37 11.15
N SER A 121 -46.08 -33.52 11.06
CA SER A 121 -44.73 -33.74 11.64
C SER A 121 -44.42 -32.89 12.85
N GLY A 122 -45.22 -31.89 13.17
CA GLY A 122 -45.01 -30.93 14.25
C GLY A 122 -43.80 -29.99 14.02
N SER A 123 -43.14 -30.07 12.85
CA SER A 123 -41.96 -29.26 12.51
C SER A 123 -42.09 -28.63 11.12
N ALA A 124 -41.68 -27.37 10.99
CA ALA A 124 -41.63 -26.62 9.72
C ALA A 124 -40.42 -27.07 8.89
N SER A 125 -40.45 -28.26 8.31
CA SER A 125 -39.33 -28.85 7.56
C SER A 125 -39.26 -28.42 6.10
N GLN A 126 -40.33 -27.85 5.52
CA GLN A 126 -40.41 -27.39 4.13
C GLN A 126 -40.60 -25.87 4.06
N GLY A 127 -39.79 -25.19 3.24
CA GLY A 127 -39.94 -23.77 2.92
C GLY A 127 -41.09 -23.58 1.92
N ALA A 128 -42.02 -22.63 2.18
CA ALA A 128 -43.13 -22.27 1.32
C ALA A 128 -42.96 -20.91 0.62
N SER A 129 -41.74 -20.36 0.58
CA SER A 129 -41.48 -19.08 -0.07
C SER A 129 -40.95 -19.32 -1.48
N THR A 130 -41.52 -18.62 -2.46
CA THR A 130 -41.07 -18.68 -3.88
C THR A 130 -39.81 -17.87 -4.12
N ILE A 131 -39.13 -18.12 -5.25
CA ILE A 131 -37.97 -17.33 -5.74
C ILE A 131 -38.35 -15.85 -5.83
N THR A 132 -39.53 -15.52 -6.37
CA THR A 132 -40.02 -14.13 -6.52
C THR A 132 -40.24 -13.47 -5.17
N GLN A 133 -40.75 -14.18 -4.17
CA GLN A 133 -40.87 -13.68 -2.80
C GLN A 133 -39.50 -13.43 -2.13
N GLN A 134 -38.54 -14.31 -2.39
CA GLN A 134 -37.15 -14.11 -1.90
C GLN A 134 -36.50 -12.90 -2.57
N LEU A 135 -36.74 -12.70 -3.88
CA LEU A 135 -36.27 -11.52 -4.62
C LEU A 135 -36.91 -10.25 -4.03
N ALA A 136 -38.24 -10.21 -3.83
CA ALA A 136 -38.93 -9.09 -3.20
C ALA A 136 -38.34 -8.72 -1.84
N ARG A 137 -38.08 -9.72 -1.01
CA ARG A 137 -37.44 -9.54 0.30
C ARG A 137 -36.04 -8.95 0.19
N ASN A 138 -35.23 -9.45 -0.73
CA ASN A 138 -33.81 -9.05 -0.87
C ASN A 138 -33.62 -7.65 -1.46
N PHE A 139 -34.63 -7.13 -2.19
CA PHE A 139 -34.55 -5.77 -2.76
C PHE A 139 -35.24 -4.71 -1.88
N PHE A 140 -36.38 -5.02 -1.28
CA PHE A 140 -37.26 -4.00 -0.76
C PHE A 140 -37.53 -4.09 0.75
N LEU A 141 -37.26 -5.22 1.42
CA LEU A 141 -37.67 -5.44 2.80
C LEU A 141 -36.47 -5.78 3.70
N SER A 142 -36.14 -4.93 4.68
CA SER A 142 -35.03 -5.18 5.59
C SER A 142 -35.41 -5.52 7.03
N ASN A 143 -36.06 -4.66 7.79
CA ASN A 143 -36.18 -4.80 9.25
C ASN A 143 -37.60 -4.82 9.83
N GLU A 144 -38.59 -5.22 9.08
CA GLU A 144 -39.99 -5.22 9.54
C GLU A 144 -40.41 -6.46 10.38
N LYS A 145 -41.48 -6.32 11.17
CA LYS A 145 -42.07 -7.44 11.94
C LYS A 145 -42.43 -8.62 11.00
N LYS A 146 -42.11 -9.85 11.38
CA LYS A 146 -42.16 -11.07 10.55
C LYS A 146 -43.44 -11.26 9.78
N VAL A 147 -44.62 -11.01 10.39
CA VAL A 147 -45.93 -11.23 9.76
C VAL A 147 -46.20 -10.16 8.69
N MET A 148 -46.04 -8.89 9.00
CA MET A 148 -46.30 -7.79 8.07
C MET A 148 -45.35 -7.86 6.87
N ARG A 149 -44.09 -8.18 7.10
CA ARG A 149 -43.09 -8.42 6.04
C ARG A 149 -43.59 -9.54 5.09
N LYS A 150 -44.12 -10.66 5.63
CA LYS A 150 -44.57 -11.77 4.78
C LYS A 150 -45.76 -11.39 3.89
N VAL A 151 -46.65 -10.55 4.37
CA VAL A 151 -47.76 -10.01 3.58
C VAL A 151 -47.24 -9.10 2.46
N LYS A 152 -46.36 -8.18 2.77
CA LYS A 152 -45.69 -7.30 1.78
C LYS A 152 -44.91 -8.11 0.73
N GLU A 153 -44.15 -9.16 1.14
CA GLU A 153 -43.45 -10.07 0.22
C GLU A 153 -44.37 -10.65 -0.85
N ILE A 154 -45.60 -11.07 -0.48
CA ILE A 154 -46.56 -11.66 -1.42
C ILE A 154 -47.06 -10.61 -2.42
N PHE A 155 -47.47 -9.42 -1.96
CA PHE A 155 -47.98 -8.38 -2.86
C PHE A 155 -46.89 -7.84 -3.80
N ILE A 156 -45.66 -7.64 -3.30
CA ILE A 156 -44.51 -7.22 -4.13
C ILE A 156 -44.18 -8.32 -5.14
N ALA A 157 -44.19 -9.60 -4.75
CA ALA A 157 -43.91 -10.72 -5.65
C ALA A 157 -44.93 -10.79 -6.81
N ILE A 158 -46.23 -10.60 -6.54
CA ILE A 158 -47.25 -10.52 -7.58
C ILE A 158 -46.98 -9.35 -8.52
N HIS A 159 -46.57 -8.20 -7.99
CA HIS A 159 -46.27 -7.01 -8.79
C HIS A 159 -45.00 -7.19 -9.65
N ILE A 160 -43.98 -7.85 -9.12
CA ILE A 160 -42.79 -8.22 -9.89
C ILE A 160 -43.12 -9.10 -11.08
N GLU A 161 -43.97 -10.13 -10.89
CA GLU A 161 -44.37 -11.04 -11.95
C GLU A 161 -45.27 -10.38 -13.03
N GLN A 162 -45.89 -9.24 -12.74
CA GLN A 162 -46.61 -8.43 -13.73
C GLN A 162 -45.68 -7.59 -14.60
N LEU A 163 -44.48 -7.22 -14.07
CA LEU A 163 -43.55 -6.31 -14.72
C LEU A 163 -42.39 -7.01 -15.42
N LEU A 164 -41.97 -8.18 -14.91
CA LEU A 164 -40.81 -8.91 -15.37
C LEU A 164 -41.18 -10.34 -15.79
N SER A 165 -40.49 -10.84 -16.79
CA SER A 165 -40.57 -12.25 -17.20
C SER A 165 -39.92 -13.19 -16.17
N LYS A 166 -40.24 -14.46 -16.22
CA LYS A 166 -39.64 -15.50 -15.37
C LYS A 166 -38.13 -15.55 -15.51
N GLN A 167 -37.62 -15.34 -16.72
CA GLN A 167 -36.17 -15.30 -17.01
C GLN A 167 -35.52 -14.09 -16.35
N GLU A 168 -36.10 -12.91 -16.47
CA GLU A 168 -35.54 -11.69 -15.83
C GLU A 168 -35.58 -11.79 -14.29
N ILE A 169 -36.65 -12.35 -13.72
CA ILE A 169 -36.74 -12.57 -12.26
C ILE A 169 -35.65 -13.54 -11.79
N LEU A 170 -35.40 -14.61 -12.53
CA LEU A 170 -34.40 -15.61 -12.19
C LEU A 170 -32.96 -15.04 -12.33
N GLU A 171 -32.69 -14.27 -13.40
CA GLU A 171 -31.44 -13.58 -13.60
C GLU A 171 -31.13 -12.63 -12.43
N LEU A 172 -32.12 -11.80 -12.06
CA LEU A 172 -31.98 -10.89 -10.91
C LEU A 172 -31.78 -11.64 -9.59
N TYR A 173 -32.51 -12.73 -9.38
CA TYR A 173 -32.38 -13.55 -8.17
C TYR A 173 -30.99 -14.16 -8.05
N LEU A 174 -30.48 -14.81 -9.10
CA LEU A 174 -29.19 -15.49 -9.12
C LEU A 174 -28.00 -14.50 -9.00
N ASN A 175 -28.18 -13.26 -9.41
CA ASN A 175 -27.18 -12.21 -9.25
C ASN A 175 -27.27 -11.44 -7.89
N LYS A 176 -28.40 -11.54 -7.18
CA LYS A 176 -28.64 -10.76 -5.94
C LYS A 176 -28.52 -11.55 -4.66
N ILE A 177 -28.79 -12.86 -4.70
CA ILE A 177 -28.88 -13.70 -3.50
C ILE A 177 -27.56 -13.74 -2.73
N TYR A 178 -27.61 -13.59 -1.40
CA TYR A 178 -26.45 -13.72 -0.54
C TYR A 178 -26.07 -15.19 -0.34
N LEU A 179 -24.84 -15.55 -0.60
CA LEU A 179 -24.32 -16.91 -0.59
C LEU A 179 -23.17 -17.16 0.40
N GLY A 180 -22.97 -16.23 1.32
CA GLY A 180 -21.90 -16.32 2.34
C GLY A 180 -20.60 -15.61 1.93
N TYR A 181 -19.71 -15.39 2.88
CA TYR A 181 -18.39 -14.77 2.68
C TYR A 181 -18.42 -13.49 1.81
N ARG A 182 -19.42 -12.62 2.04
CA ARG A 182 -19.70 -11.39 1.27
C ARG A 182 -19.99 -11.63 -0.22
N SER A 183 -20.23 -12.89 -0.64
CA SER A 183 -20.57 -13.23 -2.03
C SER A 183 -22.05 -13.04 -2.26
N TYR A 184 -22.38 -12.16 -3.20
CA TYR A 184 -23.73 -11.88 -3.66
C TYR A 184 -23.85 -12.31 -5.12
N GLY A 185 -24.72 -13.26 -5.39
CA GLY A 185 -24.90 -13.90 -6.69
C GLY A 185 -24.00 -15.12 -6.91
N VAL A 186 -24.41 -15.95 -7.87
CA VAL A 186 -23.77 -17.24 -8.17
C VAL A 186 -22.37 -17.10 -8.75
N GLY A 187 -22.11 -16.04 -9.54
CA GLY A 187 -20.78 -15.75 -10.10
C GLY A 187 -19.76 -15.48 -8.99
N ALA A 188 -20.11 -14.62 -8.03
CA ALA A 188 -19.23 -14.32 -6.89
C ALA A 188 -19.04 -15.54 -5.98
N ALA A 189 -20.04 -16.39 -5.81
CA ALA A 189 -19.94 -17.61 -5.02
C ALA A 189 -19.02 -18.66 -5.70
N ALA A 190 -19.14 -18.84 -7.02
CA ALA A 190 -18.28 -19.72 -7.79
C ALA A 190 -16.79 -19.34 -7.64
N GLN A 191 -16.52 -18.06 -7.81
CA GLN A 191 -15.17 -17.52 -7.61
C GLN A 191 -14.70 -17.67 -6.16
N ALA A 192 -15.55 -17.33 -5.17
CA ALA A 192 -15.17 -17.32 -3.76
C ALA A 192 -14.89 -18.73 -3.20
N TYR A 193 -15.65 -19.74 -3.61
CA TYR A 193 -15.53 -21.09 -3.05
C TYR A 193 -14.66 -22.02 -3.87
N PHE A 194 -14.58 -21.81 -5.19
CA PHE A 194 -13.93 -22.76 -6.10
C PHE A 194 -12.86 -22.09 -6.99
N GLY A 195 -12.79 -20.75 -7.05
CA GLY A 195 -11.85 -20.03 -7.94
C GLY A 195 -12.14 -20.25 -9.42
N LYS A 196 -13.40 -20.54 -9.76
CA LYS A 196 -13.84 -20.91 -11.11
C LYS A 196 -14.91 -19.95 -11.64
N GLU A 197 -14.99 -19.86 -12.97
CA GLU A 197 -16.18 -19.29 -13.59
C GLU A 197 -17.36 -20.26 -13.43
N VAL A 198 -18.58 -19.74 -13.47
CA VAL A 198 -19.79 -20.57 -13.24
C VAL A 198 -19.94 -21.68 -14.28
N LYS A 199 -19.50 -21.45 -15.53
CA LYS A 199 -19.51 -22.43 -16.62
C LYS A 199 -18.56 -23.63 -16.39
N ASP A 200 -17.53 -23.48 -15.54
CA ASP A 200 -16.50 -24.50 -15.29
C ASP A 200 -16.77 -25.32 -14.02
N LEU A 201 -17.91 -25.08 -13.38
CA LEU A 201 -18.30 -25.79 -12.16
C LEU A 201 -18.72 -27.24 -12.48
N THR A 202 -18.34 -28.18 -11.60
CA THR A 202 -18.88 -29.54 -11.64
C THR A 202 -20.32 -29.57 -11.12
N LEU A 203 -21.06 -30.64 -11.39
CA LEU A 203 -22.42 -30.82 -10.87
C LEU A 203 -22.46 -30.81 -9.34
N GLY A 204 -21.42 -31.36 -8.68
CA GLY A 204 -21.28 -31.32 -7.21
C GLY A 204 -21.09 -29.90 -6.67
N GLU A 205 -20.28 -29.08 -7.34
CA GLU A 205 -20.05 -27.67 -7.00
C GLU A 205 -21.31 -26.83 -7.27
N ILE A 206 -21.99 -27.04 -8.39
CA ILE A 206 -23.28 -26.42 -8.72
C ILE A 206 -24.32 -26.68 -7.64
N ALA A 207 -24.49 -27.94 -7.26
CA ALA A 207 -25.46 -28.33 -6.22
C ALA A 207 -25.09 -27.72 -4.85
N LEU A 208 -23.81 -27.57 -4.55
CA LEU A 208 -23.37 -26.88 -3.34
C LEU A 208 -23.79 -25.43 -3.34
N ILE A 209 -23.50 -24.67 -4.40
CA ILE A 209 -23.89 -23.25 -4.54
C ILE A 209 -25.40 -23.10 -4.45
N ALA A 210 -26.19 -23.91 -5.18
CA ALA A 210 -27.63 -23.89 -5.14
C ALA A 210 -28.22 -24.21 -3.74
N GLY A 211 -27.43 -24.87 -2.90
CA GLY A 211 -27.82 -25.19 -1.52
C GLY A 211 -27.63 -24.08 -0.51
N LEU A 212 -26.77 -23.09 -0.80
CA LEU A 212 -26.36 -22.04 0.16
C LEU A 212 -27.45 -21.07 0.60
N PRO A 213 -28.48 -20.70 -0.22
CA PRO A 213 -29.51 -19.73 0.18
C PRO A 213 -30.19 -20.04 1.51
N LYS A 214 -30.28 -21.30 1.91
CA LYS A 214 -30.92 -21.74 3.14
C LYS A 214 -30.22 -21.21 4.41
N ALA A 215 -28.89 -21.25 4.45
CA ALA A 215 -28.09 -20.76 5.58
C ALA A 215 -26.63 -20.47 5.11
N PRO A 216 -26.40 -19.40 4.36
CA PRO A 216 -25.16 -19.15 3.64
C PRO A 216 -23.95 -18.96 4.56
N SER A 217 -24.16 -18.49 5.80
CA SER A 217 -23.05 -18.29 6.75
C SER A 217 -22.56 -19.57 7.43
N THR A 218 -23.40 -20.63 7.49
CA THR A 218 -23.11 -21.85 8.26
C THR A 218 -23.11 -23.13 7.43
N MET A 219 -23.62 -23.10 6.20
CA MET A 219 -23.67 -24.26 5.28
C MET A 219 -22.68 -24.15 4.12
N ASN A 220 -21.78 -23.16 4.16
CA ASN A 220 -20.73 -23.04 3.15
C ASN A 220 -19.52 -23.93 3.48
N PRO A 221 -18.74 -24.35 2.48
CA PRO A 221 -17.68 -25.34 2.65
C PRO A 221 -16.45 -24.79 3.41
N ILE A 222 -16.29 -23.48 3.52
CA ILE A 222 -15.20 -22.85 4.30
C ILE A 222 -15.53 -22.91 5.80
N TYR A 223 -16.82 -22.74 6.17
CA TYR A 223 -17.25 -22.85 7.57
C TYR A 223 -17.28 -24.30 8.06
N SER A 224 -17.87 -25.22 7.25
CA SER A 224 -17.98 -26.64 7.59
C SER A 224 -18.18 -27.49 6.33
N VAL A 225 -17.16 -28.26 5.98
CA VAL A 225 -17.22 -29.21 4.85
C VAL A 225 -18.36 -30.23 5.04
N GLU A 226 -18.55 -30.74 6.26
CA GLU A 226 -19.62 -31.71 6.57
C GLU A 226 -21.01 -31.14 6.30
N ARG A 227 -21.32 -29.94 6.84
CA ARG A 227 -22.63 -29.28 6.63
C ARG A 227 -22.87 -28.95 5.16
N ALA A 228 -21.83 -28.51 4.47
CA ALA A 228 -21.87 -28.20 3.05
C ALA A 228 -22.12 -29.46 2.21
N THR A 229 -21.43 -30.56 2.50
CA THR A 229 -21.64 -31.86 1.86
C THR A 229 -23.06 -32.38 2.08
N ASN A 230 -23.56 -32.34 3.30
CA ASN A 230 -24.92 -32.76 3.60
C ASN A 230 -25.96 -31.90 2.84
N ARG A 231 -25.75 -30.59 2.76
CA ARG A 231 -26.63 -29.68 2.02
C ARG A 231 -26.56 -29.90 0.51
N ARG A 232 -25.37 -30.09 -0.06
CA ARG A 232 -25.17 -30.49 -1.46
C ARG A 232 -25.94 -31.74 -1.80
N ASN A 233 -25.86 -32.78 -0.97
CA ASN A 233 -26.51 -34.06 -1.20
C ASN A 233 -28.05 -33.93 -1.19
N VAL A 234 -28.63 -33.01 -0.39
CA VAL A 234 -30.06 -32.69 -0.42
C VAL A 234 -30.46 -32.05 -1.75
N VAL A 235 -29.62 -31.16 -2.31
CA VAL A 235 -29.88 -30.54 -3.62
C VAL A 235 -29.82 -31.56 -4.73
N LEU A 236 -28.78 -32.41 -4.76
CA LEU A 236 -28.64 -33.50 -5.74
C LEU A 236 -29.86 -34.45 -5.69
N GLN A 237 -30.33 -34.79 -4.50
CA GLN A 237 -31.52 -35.64 -4.35
C GLN A 237 -32.77 -34.99 -4.96
N ARG A 238 -32.98 -33.67 -4.73
CA ARG A 238 -34.08 -32.92 -5.32
C ARG A 238 -34.01 -32.86 -6.85
N MET A 239 -32.82 -32.64 -7.39
CA MET A 239 -32.59 -32.64 -8.85
C MET A 239 -32.93 -34.01 -9.45
N LEU A 240 -32.60 -35.11 -8.76
CA LEU A 240 -32.96 -36.47 -9.17
C LEU A 240 -34.49 -36.69 -9.10
N ASP A 241 -35.13 -36.24 -8.01
CA ASP A 241 -36.59 -36.39 -7.81
C ASP A 241 -37.37 -35.62 -8.88
N GLU A 242 -36.93 -34.44 -9.27
CA GLU A 242 -37.52 -33.61 -10.34
C GLU A 242 -37.06 -34.05 -11.75
N LYS A 243 -36.23 -35.08 -11.87
CA LYS A 243 -35.71 -35.66 -13.12
C LYS A 243 -34.82 -34.71 -13.95
N TYR A 244 -34.17 -33.78 -13.32
CA TYR A 244 -33.16 -32.91 -13.96
C TYR A 244 -31.83 -33.63 -14.16
N ILE A 245 -31.51 -34.62 -13.33
CA ILE A 245 -30.30 -35.44 -13.45
C ILE A 245 -30.67 -36.94 -13.44
N THR A 246 -29.81 -37.75 -14.01
CA THR A 246 -29.93 -39.22 -13.98
C THR A 246 -29.35 -39.79 -12.67
N LYS A 247 -29.71 -41.04 -12.37
CA LYS A 247 -29.16 -41.75 -11.20
C LYS A 247 -27.62 -41.85 -11.26
N ALA A 248 -27.05 -42.05 -12.44
CA ALA A 248 -25.62 -42.14 -12.64
C ALA A 248 -24.89 -40.78 -12.31
N GLU A 249 -25.44 -39.66 -12.78
CA GLU A 249 -24.94 -38.32 -12.49
C GLU A 249 -25.07 -38.00 -11.01
N TYR A 250 -26.19 -38.36 -10.38
CA TYR A 250 -26.40 -38.23 -8.95
C TYR A 250 -25.29 -38.96 -8.15
N ASP A 251 -25.06 -40.25 -8.46
CA ASP A 251 -24.09 -41.07 -7.74
C ASP A 251 -22.65 -40.54 -7.93
N ALA A 252 -22.29 -40.10 -9.12
CA ALA A 252 -21.01 -39.50 -9.43
C ALA A 252 -20.80 -38.17 -8.66
N ALA A 253 -21.77 -37.24 -8.74
CA ALA A 253 -21.68 -35.95 -8.06
C ALA A 253 -21.70 -36.06 -6.53
N ARG A 254 -22.39 -37.06 -5.99
CA ARG A 254 -22.42 -37.34 -4.56
C ARG A 254 -21.10 -37.91 -4.04
N ALA A 255 -20.40 -38.72 -4.86
CA ALA A 255 -19.11 -39.30 -4.52
C ALA A 255 -17.96 -38.28 -4.63
N GLU A 256 -18.16 -37.18 -5.32
CA GLU A 256 -17.16 -36.13 -5.49
C GLU A 256 -16.78 -35.50 -4.13
N PRO A 257 -15.46 -35.40 -3.79
CA PRO A 257 -15.04 -34.74 -2.57
C PRO A 257 -15.29 -33.22 -2.65
N VAL A 258 -15.76 -32.62 -1.56
CA VAL A 258 -15.88 -31.15 -1.46
C VAL A 258 -14.49 -30.58 -1.19
N LEU A 259 -13.80 -30.21 -2.25
CA LEU A 259 -12.52 -29.49 -2.20
C LEU A 259 -12.80 -28.01 -2.38
N SER A 260 -12.72 -27.27 -1.32
CA SER A 260 -12.98 -25.83 -1.34
C SER A 260 -11.93 -25.10 -0.52
N LYS A 261 -11.41 -24.03 -1.11
CA LYS A 261 -10.54 -23.06 -0.46
C LYS A 261 -11.17 -21.68 -0.69
N PHE A 262 -11.08 -20.79 0.30
CA PHE A 262 -11.56 -19.43 0.08
C PHE A 262 -10.68 -18.73 -0.96
N HIS A 263 -11.24 -18.50 -2.15
CA HIS A 263 -10.65 -17.72 -3.22
C HIS A 263 -11.22 -16.29 -3.13
N GLY A 264 -10.64 -15.49 -2.23
CA GLY A 264 -10.89 -14.04 -2.26
C GLY A 264 -10.34 -13.47 -3.56
N ALA A 265 -10.66 -12.22 -3.91
CA ALA A 265 -9.86 -11.51 -4.90
C ALA A 265 -8.40 -11.60 -4.41
N GLU A 266 -7.58 -12.37 -5.10
CA GLU A 266 -6.20 -12.58 -4.72
C GLU A 266 -5.46 -11.28 -4.96
N ILE A 267 -5.07 -10.62 -3.88
CA ILE A 267 -4.24 -9.42 -3.95
C ILE A 267 -2.88 -9.86 -4.48
N GLU A 268 -2.56 -9.46 -5.71
CA GLU A 268 -1.34 -9.83 -6.42
C GLU A 268 -0.15 -8.94 -6.05
N LEU A 269 -0.45 -7.71 -5.59
CA LEU A 269 0.56 -6.71 -5.23
C LEU A 269 0.21 -6.04 -3.89
N ASN A 270 1.12 -6.14 -2.93
CA ASN A 270 0.99 -5.46 -1.64
C ASN A 270 1.38 -3.97 -1.77
N ALA A 271 0.38 -3.09 -1.94
CA ALA A 271 0.56 -1.63 -2.01
C ALA A 271 -0.61 -0.89 -1.33
N PRO A 272 -0.92 -1.16 -0.06
CA PRO A 272 -2.14 -0.67 0.59
C PRO A 272 -2.17 0.85 0.76
N TYR A 273 -1.02 1.52 0.92
CA TYR A 273 -0.96 2.98 0.97
C TYR A 273 -1.34 3.62 -0.37
N VAL A 274 -0.94 3.00 -1.49
CA VAL A 274 -1.33 3.44 -2.83
C VAL A 274 -2.81 3.18 -3.07
N ALA A 275 -3.32 2.03 -2.64
CA ALA A 275 -4.74 1.72 -2.70
C ALA A 275 -5.60 2.78 -1.97
N GLU A 276 -5.14 3.24 -0.80
CA GLU A 276 -5.86 4.28 -0.03
C GLU A 276 -5.80 5.65 -0.73
N ILE A 277 -4.68 6.00 -1.37
CA ILE A 277 -4.59 7.20 -2.22
C ILE A 277 -5.61 7.11 -3.36
N ALA A 278 -5.67 5.97 -4.06
CA ALA A 278 -6.62 5.74 -5.15
C ALA A 278 -8.07 5.81 -4.66
N ARG A 279 -8.38 5.20 -3.50
CA ARG A 279 -9.69 5.28 -2.88
C ARG A 279 -10.11 6.71 -2.57
N ALA A 280 -9.23 7.47 -1.93
CA ALA A 280 -9.50 8.87 -1.57
C ALA A 280 -9.73 9.73 -2.82
N TRP A 281 -8.90 9.56 -3.85
CA TRP A 281 -9.03 10.25 -5.12
C TRP A 281 -10.37 9.94 -5.84
N MET A 282 -10.79 8.66 -5.82
CA MET A 282 -12.07 8.24 -6.38
C MET A 282 -13.25 8.83 -5.64
N VAL A 283 -13.21 8.84 -4.30
CA VAL A 283 -14.26 9.43 -3.46
C VAL A 283 -14.36 10.94 -3.68
N GLU A 284 -13.24 11.64 -3.78
CA GLU A 284 -13.20 13.09 -4.06
C GLU A 284 -13.81 13.42 -5.44
N ARG A 285 -13.52 12.61 -6.46
CA ARG A 285 -13.92 12.90 -7.84
C ARG A 285 -15.34 12.44 -8.17
N TYR A 286 -15.78 11.29 -7.67
CA TYR A 286 -17.05 10.65 -8.07
C TYR A 286 -18.07 10.59 -6.91
N GLY A 287 -17.67 10.93 -5.70
CA GLY A 287 -18.47 10.76 -4.49
C GLY A 287 -18.37 9.33 -3.91
N GLU A 288 -18.71 9.19 -2.63
CA GLU A 288 -18.51 7.95 -1.87
C GLU A 288 -19.33 6.78 -2.44
N GLU A 289 -20.62 7.02 -2.73
CA GLU A 289 -21.50 5.96 -3.24
C GLU A 289 -21.02 5.43 -4.59
N ALA A 290 -20.78 6.31 -5.57
CA ALA A 290 -20.32 5.91 -6.89
C ALA A 290 -18.95 5.21 -6.84
N ALA A 291 -18.01 5.72 -6.04
CA ALA A 291 -16.69 5.13 -5.88
C ALA A 291 -16.75 3.66 -5.42
N TYR A 292 -17.68 3.31 -4.49
CA TYR A 292 -17.75 1.93 -3.95
C TYR A 292 -18.69 0.99 -4.67
N THR A 293 -19.59 1.49 -5.52
CA THR A 293 -20.69 0.68 -6.06
C THR A 293 -20.74 0.56 -7.57
N SER A 294 -20.03 1.43 -8.29
CA SER A 294 -20.08 1.48 -9.77
C SER A 294 -19.16 0.48 -10.48
N GLY A 295 -18.32 -0.28 -9.75
CA GLY A 295 -17.45 -1.30 -10.34
C GLY A 295 -16.29 -0.76 -11.17
N MET A 296 -15.84 0.44 -10.88
CA MET A 296 -14.73 1.06 -11.62
C MET A 296 -13.40 0.36 -11.37
N ASN A 297 -12.60 0.24 -12.42
CA ASN A 297 -11.24 -0.25 -12.39
C ASN A 297 -10.28 0.94 -12.42
N VAL A 298 -9.53 1.11 -11.33
CA VAL A 298 -8.59 2.22 -11.15
C VAL A 298 -7.18 1.71 -11.37
N TYR A 299 -6.52 2.18 -12.40
CA TYR A 299 -5.12 1.87 -12.67
C TYR A 299 -4.23 2.96 -12.11
N THR A 300 -3.32 2.57 -11.25
CA THR A 300 -2.34 3.47 -10.65
C THR A 300 -1.10 3.60 -11.54
N THR A 301 -0.20 4.51 -11.16
CA THR A 301 1.11 4.65 -11.81
C THR A 301 2.16 3.66 -11.28
N VAL A 302 1.81 2.87 -10.28
CA VAL A 302 2.74 1.95 -9.60
C VAL A 302 3.08 0.77 -10.50
N ASP A 303 4.37 0.50 -10.68
CA ASP A 303 4.90 -0.71 -11.30
C ASP A 303 5.04 -1.82 -10.26
N SER A 304 4.58 -3.03 -10.59
CA SER A 304 4.56 -4.13 -9.62
C SER A 304 5.95 -4.63 -9.21
N LYS A 305 6.94 -4.61 -10.12
CA LYS A 305 8.34 -4.99 -9.83
C LYS A 305 8.98 -3.97 -8.90
N LEU A 306 8.84 -2.68 -9.21
CA LEU A 306 9.37 -1.58 -8.41
C LEU A 306 8.73 -1.51 -7.02
N GLN A 307 7.41 -1.73 -6.94
CA GLN A 307 6.72 -1.72 -5.64
C GLN A 307 7.17 -2.88 -4.74
N ARG A 308 7.35 -4.09 -5.29
CA ARG A 308 7.90 -5.22 -4.52
C ARG A 308 9.31 -4.92 -4.04
N ALA A 309 10.16 -4.36 -4.91
CA ALA A 309 11.51 -3.93 -4.55
C ALA A 309 11.51 -2.87 -3.44
N ALA A 310 10.62 -1.88 -3.51
CA ALA A 310 10.48 -0.84 -2.49
C ALA A 310 10.00 -1.40 -1.14
N ASN A 311 9.00 -2.29 -1.16
CA ASN A 311 8.52 -2.96 0.05
C ASN A 311 9.64 -3.75 0.72
N GLN A 312 10.35 -4.58 -0.05
CA GLN A 312 11.47 -5.39 0.44
C GLN A 312 12.57 -4.52 1.04
N ALA A 313 13.06 -3.54 0.28
CA ALA A 313 14.16 -2.68 0.68
C ALA A 313 13.83 -1.83 1.92
N ALA A 314 12.65 -1.23 1.97
CA ALA A 314 12.23 -0.39 3.10
C ALA A 314 12.07 -1.22 4.38
N ILE A 315 11.44 -2.39 4.32
CA ILE A 315 11.17 -3.23 5.49
C ILE A 315 12.45 -3.92 5.96
N ASN A 316 13.25 -4.50 5.07
CA ASN A 316 14.53 -5.11 5.45
C ASN A 316 15.44 -4.12 6.15
N ASN A 317 15.60 -2.92 5.59
CA ASN A 317 16.40 -1.87 6.19
C ASN A 317 15.88 -1.42 7.56
N LEU A 318 14.56 -1.29 7.72
CA LEU A 318 13.95 -0.91 9.00
C LEU A 318 14.17 -2.00 10.06
N LEU A 319 14.02 -3.26 9.70
CA LEU A 319 14.27 -4.38 10.62
C LEU A 319 15.76 -4.51 10.96
N ALA A 320 16.66 -4.26 10.01
CA ALA A 320 18.09 -4.21 10.28
C ALA A 320 18.47 -3.07 11.25
N TYR A 321 17.80 -1.90 11.12
CA TYR A 321 17.91 -0.83 12.11
C TYR A 321 17.47 -1.32 13.50
N ASP A 322 16.33 -1.98 13.59
CA ASP A 322 15.72 -2.41 14.84
C ASP A 322 16.54 -3.52 15.52
N GLU A 323 17.06 -4.48 14.75
CA GLU A 323 17.92 -5.56 15.24
C GLU A 323 19.23 -5.05 15.84
N ARG A 324 19.91 -4.08 15.20
CA ARG A 324 21.18 -3.55 15.74
C ARG A 324 21.01 -2.72 17.02
N HIS A 325 19.78 -2.20 17.27
CA HIS A 325 19.46 -1.51 18.53
C HIS A 325 19.14 -2.48 19.68
N GLY A 326 18.91 -3.75 19.40
CA GLY A 326 18.72 -4.82 20.36
C GLY A 326 17.27 -5.24 20.57
N TYR A 327 17.11 -6.34 21.26
CA TYR A 327 15.83 -6.98 21.51
C TYR A 327 15.15 -6.36 22.73
N ARG A 328 13.87 -5.97 22.58
CA ARG A 328 13.06 -5.32 23.63
C ARG A 328 12.36 -6.31 24.55
N GLY A 329 12.43 -7.61 24.26
CA GLY A 329 11.76 -8.67 25.01
C GLY A 329 10.51 -9.20 24.29
N ALA A 330 9.82 -10.09 24.97
CA ALA A 330 8.58 -10.67 24.47
C ALA A 330 7.45 -9.64 24.40
N GLU A 331 6.53 -9.83 23.45
CA GLU A 331 5.35 -8.97 23.29
C GLU A 331 4.38 -9.09 24.47
N LYS A 332 4.14 -10.33 24.93
CA LYS A 332 3.25 -10.67 26.05
C LYS A 332 3.73 -11.95 26.75
N GLU A 333 3.28 -12.13 27.99
CA GLU A 333 3.35 -13.42 28.69
C GLU A 333 1.98 -14.10 28.60
N LEU A 334 1.91 -15.27 27.98
CA LEU A 334 0.68 -16.06 27.80
C LEU A 334 0.41 -16.94 29.02
N TRP A 335 1.47 -17.53 29.60
CA TRP A 335 1.43 -18.24 30.88
C TRP A 335 2.77 -18.10 31.61
N GLN A 336 2.74 -18.19 32.93
CA GLN A 336 3.94 -18.13 33.76
C GLN A 336 4.53 -19.53 33.99
N ALA A 337 5.78 -19.62 34.41
CA ALA A 337 6.50 -20.87 34.62
C ALA A 337 5.83 -21.80 35.67
N ASN A 338 5.03 -21.25 36.60
CA ASN A 338 4.27 -22.00 37.61
C ASN A 338 2.83 -22.36 37.14
N GLN A 339 2.44 -22.04 35.94
CA GLN A 339 1.14 -22.34 35.36
C GLN A 339 1.27 -23.45 34.33
N PRO A 340 0.20 -24.26 34.13
CA PRO A 340 0.18 -25.21 33.02
C PRO A 340 0.39 -24.54 31.66
N ALA A 341 1.25 -25.10 30.84
CA ALA A 341 1.41 -24.66 29.46
C ALA A 341 0.08 -24.79 28.69
N TRP A 342 -0.20 -23.82 27.82
CA TRP A 342 -1.39 -23.90 26.97
C TRP A 342 -1.35 -25.08 26.02
N SER A 343 -2.51 -25.72 25.82
CA SER A 343 -2.67 -26.77 24.84
C SER A 343 -2.52 -26.22 23.42
N THR A 344 -2.23 -27.10 22.46
CA THR A 344 -2.13 -26.75 21.03
C THR A 344 -3.41 -26.09 20.50
N THR A 345 -4.58 -26.50 21.01
CA THR A 345 -5.89 -25.90 20.65
C THR A 345 -5.97 -24.45 21.14
N GLN A 346 -5.62 -24.18 22.39
CA GLN A 346 -5.61 -22.84 22.96
C GLN A 346 -4.63 -21.90 22.24
N LEU A 347 -3.42 -22.42 21.93
CA LEU A 347 -2.41 -21.67 21.15
C LEU A 347 -2.91 -21.34 19.75
N SER A 348 -3.50 -22.32 19.06
CA SER A 348 -4.02 -22.13 17.70
C SER A 348 -5.18 -21.10 17.68
N GLU A 349 -6.09 -21.20 18.64
CA GLU A 349 -7.24 -20.27 18.77
C GLU A 349 -6.75 -18.85 19.09
N TYR A 350 -5.86 -18.69 20.05
CA TYR A 350 -5.33 -17.39 20.44
C TYR A 350 -4.55 -16.74 19.29
N LEU A 351 -3.55 -17.44 18.74
CA LEU A 351 -2.70 -16.89 17.68
C LEU A 351 -3.46 -16.65 16.37
N SER A 352 -4.57 -17.36 16.12
CA SER A 352 -5.42 -17.08 14.95
C SER A 352 -5.97 -15.65 14.97
N ASN A 353 -6.24 -15.10 16.14
CA ASN A 353 -6.77 -13.76 16.36
C ASN A 353 -5.67 -12.67 16.40
N GLU A 354 -4.40 -13.04 16.63
CA GLU A 354 -3.29 -12.08 16.60
C GLU A 354 -2.98 -11.67 15.14
N PRO A 355 -2.59 -10.40 14.89
CA PRO A 355 -2.26 -9.94 13.54
C PRO A 355 -1.01 -10.63 12.96
N THR A 356 -0.84 -10.52 11.66
CA THR A 356 0.39 -10.86 10.93
C THR A 356 0.82 -9.62 10.16
N TYR A 357 2.10 -9.27 10.22
CA TYR A 357 2.63 -8.07 9.55
C TYR A 357 3.57 -8.46 8.41
N GLY A 358 3.01 -8.61 7.20
CA GLY A 358 3.78 -9.13 6.07
C GLY A 358 4.22 -10.57 6.30
N ASP A 359 5.53 -10.80 6.36
CA ASP A 359 6.16 -12.10 6.68
C ASP A 359 6.52 -12.27 8.17
N MET A 360 6.05 -11.36 9.05
CA MET A 360 6.22 -11.49 10.49
C MET A 360 4.99 -12.16 11.12
N PHE A 361 5.22 -13.26 11.79
CA PHE A 361 4.19 -14.11 12.41
C PHE A 361 4.32 -14.07 13.94
N PRO A 362 3.19 -13.97 14.67
CA PRO A 362 3.21 -14.17 16.11
C PRO A 362 3.44 -15.65 16.44
N ALA A 363 4.25 -15.90 17.45
CA ALA A 363 4.57 -17.23 17.92
C ALA A 363 4.60 -17.32 19.45
N ALA A 364 4.25 -18.48 20.00
CA ALA A 364 4.36 -18.76 21.43
C ALA A 364 5.59 -19.64 21.70
N VAL A 365 6.42 -19.25 22.64
CA VAL A 365 7.59 -20.03 23.07
C VAL A 365 7.12 -21.23 23.89
N LEU A 366 7.42 -22.46 23.43
CA LEU A 366 7.08 -23.71 24.10
C LEU A 366 8.17 -24.15 25.07
N SER A 367 9.41 -24.12 24.61
CA SER A 367 10.59 -24.47 25.43
C SER A 367 11.81 -23.71 24.93
N VAL A 368 12.77 -23.51 25.83
CA VAL A 368 14.03 -22.83 25.51
C VAL A 368 15.18 -23.73 25.99
N GLU A 369 16.12 -23.96 25.12
CA GLU A 369 17.40 -24.62 25.38
C GLU A 369 18.53 -23.59 25.32
N GLU A 370 19.77 -24.03 25.59
CA GLU A 370 20.90 -23.08 25.55
C GLU A 370 21.10 -22.44 24.18
N LYS A 371 20.90 -23.21 23.09
CA LYS A 371 21.20 -22.80 21.72
C LYS A 371 20.01 -22.98 20.74
N SER A 372 18.82 -23.18 21.26
CA SER A 372 17.61 -23.31 20.47
C SER A 372 16.37 -22.90 21.24
N ALA A 373 15.27 -22.61 20.55
CA ALA A 373 13.95 -22.44 21.14
C ALA A 373 12.91 -23.14 20.27
N GLN A 374 12.01 -23.89 20.90
CA GLN A 374 10.82 -24.41 20.23
C GLN A 374 9.67 -23.42 20.39
N VAL A 375 9.00 -23.12 19.29
CA VAL A 375 7.92 -22.16 19.23
C VAL A 375 6.73 -22.70 18.46
N TRP A 376 5.52 -22.32 18.85
CA TRP A 376 4.32 -22.53 18.05
C TRP A 376 4.07 -21.29 17.19
N VAL A 377 4.28 -21.39 15.90
CA VAL A 377 4.09 -20.29 14.95
C VAL A 377 2.68 -20.33 14.39
N LYS A 378 2.00 -19.18 14.34
CA LYS A 378 0.68 -19.01 13.72
C LYS A 378 0.68 -19.62 12.31
N SER A 379 -0.27 -20.50 12.02
CA SER A 379 -0.46 -21.22 10.74
C SER A 379 0.62 -22.24 10.36
N TYR A 380 1.71 -22.35 11.12
CA TYR A 380 2.83 -23.28 10.81
C TYR A 380 3.07 -24.34 11.91
N GLY A 381 2.41 -24.19 13.07
CA GLY A 381 2.57 -25.13 14.19
C GLY A 381 3.95 -25.06 14.85
N VAL A 382 4.44 -26.20 15.35
CA VAL A 382 5.72 -26.28 16.06
C VAL A 382 6.89 -26.06 15.09
N GLN A 383 7.74 -25.09 15.43
CA GLN A 383 8.95 -24.73 14.69
C GLN A 383 10.13 -24.57 15.67
N THR A 384 11.34 -24.64 15.16
CA THR A 384 12.56 -24.42 15.94
C THR A 384 13.28 -23.18 15.45
N ILE A 385 13.68 -22.30 16.38
CA ILE A 385 14.59 -21.20 16.11
C ILE A 385 15.99 -21.65 16.56
N ALA A 386 16.92 -21.65 15.62
CA ALA A 386 18.32 -21.99 15.88
C ALA A 386 19.07 -20.78 16.47
N TRP A 387 20.21 -21.03 17.11
CA TRP A 387 21.01 -19.97 17.77
C TRP A 387 21.41 -18.86 16.82
N GLU A 388 21.86 -19.19 15.61
CA GLU A 388 22.25 -18.24 14.57
C GLU A 388 21.14 -17.28 14.16
N ASP A 389 19.87 -17.68 14.34
CA ASP A 389 18.68 -16.91 14.00
C ASP A 389 18.15 -16.04 15.15
N MET A 390 18.79 -16.10 16.34
CA MET A 390 18.36 -15.31 17.50
C MET A 390 19.53 -14.71 18.32
N ASN A 391 20.80 -15.06 18.01
CA ASN A 391 21.97 -14.62 18.78
C ASN A 391 22.28 -13.12 18.66
N TRP A 392 21.61 -12.43 17.76
CA TRP A 392 21.65 -10.97 17.64
C TRP A 392 20.96 -10.25 18.80
N ALA A 393 20.08 -10.94 19.55
CA ALA A 393 19.10 -10.40 20.48
C ALA A 393 19.73 -9.92 21.82
N ARG A 394 20.73 -9.05 21.70
CA ARG A 394 21.24 -8.31 22.86
C ARG A 394 20.16 -7.42 23.46
N ARG A 395 20.11 -7.25 24.76
CA ARG A 395 19.08 -6.45 25.43
C ARG A 395 19.10 -5.01 24.97
N PHE A 396 17.97 -4.50 24.51
CA PHE A 396 17.73 -3.06 24.32
C PHE A 396 17.67 -2.36 25.68
N ILE A 397 18.39 -1.24 25.86
CA ILE A 397 18.33 -0.42 27.06
C ILE A 397 17.66 0.91 26.73
N ASN A 398 18.14 1.60 25.72
CA ASN A 398 17.55 2.78 25.09
C ASN A 398 18.16 2.97 23.68
N ASP A 399 17.75 4.01 22.98
CA ASP A 399 18.19 4.22 21.58
C ASP A 399 19.71 4.40 21.42
N ASP A 400 20.42 4.80 22.49
CA ASP A 400 21.87 4.99 22.51
C ASP A 400 22.66 3.84 23.17
N ARG A 401 21.99 2.92 23.85
CA ARG A 401 22.65 1.89 24.67
C ARG A 401 21.99 0.53 24.53
N GLN A 402 22.85 -0.47 24.32
CA GLN A 402 22.47 -1.88 24.27
C GLN A 402 23.27 -2.67 25.33
N GLY A 403 22.72 -3.79 25.78
CA GLY A 403 23.36 -4.70 26.70
C GLY A 403 24.51 -5.49 26.04
N PRO A 404 25.17 -6.39 26.75
CA PRO A 404 26.17 -7.31 26.21
C PRO A 404 25.53 -8.28 25.22
N LEU A 405 26.37 -8.92 24.39
CA LEU A 405 25.89 -10.00 23.51
C LEU A 405 25.44 -11.19 24.36
N PRO A 406 24.30 -11.82 24.04
CA PRO A 406 23.81 -12.99 24.77
C PRO A 406 24.71 -14.20 24.52
N LYS A 407 24.79 -15.09 25.50
CA LYS A 407 25.54 -16.34 25.41
C LYS A 407 24.63 -17.54 25.26
N SER A 408 23.36 -17.43 25.69
CA SER A 408 22.34 -18.47 25.59
C SER A 408 20.96 -17.86 25.34
N ALA A 409 20.05 -18.65 24.79
CA ALA A 409 18.67 -18.24 24.53
C ALA A 409 17.89 -17.98 25.82
N ASN A 410 18.22 -18.68 26.91
CA ASN A 410 17.61 -18.51 28.24
C ASN A 410 17.84 -17.12 28.87
N GLU A 411 18.78 -16.30 28.32
CA GLU A 411 19.00 -14.94 28.78
C GLU A 411 17.91 -13.96 28.37
N PHE A 412 17.13 -14.29 27.32
CA PHE A 412 16.17 -13.35 26.75
C PHE A 412 14.85 -14.00 26.30
N LEU A 413 14.71 -15.33 26.30
CA LEU A 413 13.48 -16.06 26.03
C LEU A 413 13.10 -16.95 27.20
N ALA A 414 11.79 -17.12 27.41
CA ALA A 414 11.22 -18.08 28.37
C ALA A 414 9.96 -18.71 27.78
N ALA A 415 9.66 -19.95 28.21
CA ALA A 415 8.42 -20.63 27.86
C ALA A 415 7.20 -19.79 28.29
N GLY A 416 6.15 -19.75 27.48
CA GLY A 416 4.96 -18.95 27.74
C GLY A 416 4.99 -17.54 27.16
N GLN A 417 6.07 -17.14 26.54
CA GLN A 417 6.18 -15.82 25.92
C GLN A 417 5.61 -15.81 24.51
N GLN A 418 4.89 -14.73 24.15
CA GLN A 418 4.57 -14.40 22.76
C GLN A 418 5.70 -13.57 22.18
N ILE A 419 6.22 -14.03 21.04
CA ILE A 419 7.30 -13.39 20.30
C ILE A 419 6.89 -13.23 18.82
N TRP A 420 7.72 -12.54 18.05
CA TRP A 420 7.60 -12.43 16.61
C TRP A 420 8.70 -13.20 15.91
N VAL A 421 8.33 -13.89 14.83
CA VAL A 421 9.27 -14.65 14.01
C VAL A 421 9.07 -14.37 12.53
N ARG A 422 10.14 -14.50 11.73
CA ARG A 422 10.10 -14.42 10.26
C ARG A 422 10.69 -15.71 9.67
N PRO A 423 10.13 -16.22 8.53
CA PRO A 423 10.76 -17.30 7.80
C PRO A 423 12.00 -16.79 7.07
N ARG A 424 13.07 -17.57 7.06
CA ARG A 424 14.10 -17.51 6.03
C ARG A 424 13.69 -18.40 4.88
N THR A 425 13.70 -17.87 3.68
CA THR A 425 13.31 -18.61 2.47
C THR A 425 14.48 -18.73 1.51
N GLN A 426 14.61 -19.88 0.91
CA GLN A 426 15.52 -20.14 -0.19
C GLN A 426 14.75 -20.87 -1.30
N ASP A 427 14.80 -20.35 -2.53
CA ASP A 427 14.08 -20.90 -3.69
C ASP A 427 12.57 -21.09 -3.42
N GLY A 428 11.98 -20.16 -2.64
CA GLY A 428 10.56 -20.17 -2.28
C GLY A 428 10.17 -21.13 -1.15
N ALA A 429 11.12 -21.95 -0.62
CA ALA A 429 10.89 -22.82 0.52
C ALA A 429 11.39 -22.19 1.82
N ILE A 430 10.66 -22.40 2.92
CA ILE A 430 11.09 -21.98 4.26
C ILE A 430 12.19 -22.93 4.72
N THR A 431 13.38 -22.37 5.01
CA THR A 431 14.56 -23.14 5.46
C THR A 431 14.83 -22.98 6.96
N ALA A 432 14.44 -21.86 7.54
CA ALA A 432 14.63 -21.56 8.97
C ALA A 432 13.62 -20.52 9.45
N TRP A 433 13.55 -20.33 10.77
CA TRP A 433 12.77 -19.27 11.43
C TRP A 433 13.69 -18.37 12.24
N LYS A 434 13.60 -17.07 12.01
CA LYS A 434 14.40 -16.05 12.69
C LYS A 434 13.56 -15.30 13.71
N LEU A 435 14.10 -15.07 14.92
CA LEU A 435 13.53 -14.15 15.91
C LEU A 435 13.52 -12.73 15.36
N THR A 436 12.41 -12.02 15.51
CA THR A 436 12.26 -10.61 15.15
C THR A 436 11.38 -9.88 16.16
N GLN A 437 11.11 -8.62 15.93
CA GLN A 437 10.21 -7.80 16.75
C GLN A 437 9.58 -6.70 15.90
N VAL A 438 8.40 -6.19 16.29
CA VAL A 438 7.75 -5.07 15.62
C VAL A 438 8.59 -3.81 15.83
N PRO A 439 9.06 -3.13 14.78
CA PRO A 439 9.94 -1.97 14.93
C PRO A 439 9.22 -0.78 15.54
N ASN A 440 9.89 -0.04 16.42
CA ASN A 440 9.38 1.21 16.96
C ASN A 440 9.59 2.39 16.00
N ALA A 441 10.67 2.36 15.22
CA ALA A 441 10.91 3.33 14.15
C ALA A 441 10.00 3.04 12.96
N ASN A 442 9.86 4.03 12.09
CA ASN A 442 9.12 3.92 10.84
C ASN A 442 9.98 4.28 9.65
N THR A 443 9.48 3.95 8.47
CA THR A 443 10.17 4.22 7.20
C THR A 443 9.18 4.77 6.18
N ALA A 444 9.71 5.48 5.19
CA ALA A 444 9.00 5.78 3.96
C ALA A 444 9.94 5.59 2.78
N PHE A 445 9.41 5.13 1.67
CA PHE A 445 10.13 5.05 0.42
C PHE A 445 9.25 5.55 -0.73
N VAL A 446 9.83 6.37 -1.62
CA VAL A 446 9.16 6.87 -2.82
C VAL A 446 10.07 6.65 -4.01
N ALA A 447 9.56 6.04 -5.06
CA ALA A 447 10.18 6.01 -6.36
C ALA A 447 9.31 6.78 -7.36
N MET A 448 9.92 7.68 -8.14
CA MET A 448 9.23 8.54 -9.08
C MET A 448 9.96 8.55 -10.43
N ASN A 449 9.18 8.52 -11.51
CA ASN A 449 9.70 8.73 -12.85
C ASN A 449 9.97 10.25 -13.06
N PRO A 450 11.23 10.67 -13.26
CA PRO A 450 11.55 12.08 -13.42
C PRO A 450 11.06 12.70 -14.75
N GLU A 451 10.65 11.87 -15.73
CA GLU A 451 10.22 12.35 -17.05
C GLU A 451 8.78 12.88 -17.05
N ASN A 452 7.93 12.39 -16.14
CA ASN A 452 6.51 12.72 -16.13
C ASN A 452 5.89 12.86 -14.73
N GLY A 453 6.63 12.59 -13.66
CA GLY A 453 6.14 12.68 -12.29
C GLY A 453 5.34 11.45 -11.79
N ALA A 454 5.22 10.38 -12.57
CA ALA A 454 4.54 9.18 -12.13
C ALA A 454 5.22 8.58 -10.89
N VAL A 455 4.47 8.37 -9.80
CA VAL A 455 4.95 7.66 -8.62
C VAL A 455 4.89 6.16 -8.89
N THR A 456 6.06 5.56 -9.15
CA THR A 456 6.17 4.17 -9.61
C THR A 456 6.25 3.16 -8.47
N ALA A 457 6.60 3.60 -7.25
CA ALA A 457 6.51 2.81 -6.02
C ALA A 457 6.36 3.73 -4.81
N LEU A 458 5.62 3.27 -3.79
CA LEU A 458 5.40 4.03 -2.56
C LEU A 458 5.22 3.10 -1.35
N VAL A 459 6.03 3.35 -0.31
CA VAL A 459 5.90 2.73 1.01
C VAL A 459 5.68 3.82 2.04
N GLY A 460 4.54 3.78 2.75
CA GLY A 460 4.14 4.83 3.70
C GLY A 460 4.43 4.51 5.17
N GLY A 461 5.03 3.36 5.47
CA GLY A 461 5.34 2.93 6.83
C GLY A 461 5.74 1.47 6.91
N PHE A 462 5.98 0.98 8.12
CA PHE A 462 6.30 -0.43 8.37
C PHE A 462 5.22 -1.38 7.85
N ASN A 463 3.97 -1.17 8.26
CA ASN A 463 2.85 -2.01 7.84
C ASN A 463 1.54 -1.24 7.96
N PHE A 464 0.68 -1.33 6.92
CA PHE A 464 -0.59 -0.60 6.86
C PHE A 464 -1.63 -1.08 7.89
N VAL A 465 -1.62 -2.37 8.23
CA VAL A 465 -2.52 -2.91 9.26
C VAL A 465 -2.14 -2.37 10.64
N HIS A 466 -0.84 -2.23 10.89
CA HIS A 466 -0.30 -1.66 12.12
C HIS A 466 -0.58 -0.15 12.22
N ASN A 467 -0.34 0.60 11.12
CA ASN A 467 -0.57 2.05 11.09
C ASN A 467 -0.89 2.53 9.66
N LYS A 468 -2.07 3.15 9.49
CA LYS A 468 -2.57 3.64 8.20
C LYS A 468 -1.97 4.99 7.79
N PHE A 469 -1.27 5.70 8.67
CA PHE A 469 -0.68 7.00 8.39
C PHE A 469 0.41 6.86 7.31
N ASN A 470 0.20 7.54 6.18
CA ASN A 470 1.09 7.48 5.03
C ASN A 470 2.23 8.51 5.17
N ARG A 471 3.39 8.07 5.63
CA ARG A 471 4.54 8.95 5.87
C ARG A 471 5.16 9.48 4.58
N ALA A 472 4.94 8.81 3.46
CA ALA A 472 5.44 9.28 2.17
C ALA A 472 4.78 10.58 1.71
N THR A 473 3.48 10.76 2.01
CA THR A 473 2.67 11.89 1.53
C THR A 473 2.20 12.85 2.62
N GLN A 474 2.07 12.36 3.86
CA GLN A 474 1.44 13.10 4.97
C GLN A 474 2.43 13.55 6.05
N SER A 475 3.58 12.86 6.19
CA SER A 475 4.55 13.18 7.22
C SER A 475 5.49 14.30 6.75
N VAL A 476 5.36 15.46 7.35
CA VAL A 476 6.22 16.62 7.09
C VAL A 476 7.38 16.58 8.08
N ARG A 477 8.61 16.27 7.59
CA ARG A 477 9.81 16.02 8.40
C ARG A 477 10.94 16.95 8.04
N GLN A 478 11.77 17.32 9.03
CA GLN A 478 12.99 18.08 8.75
C GLN A 478 13.89 17.30 7.79
N VAL A 479 14.34 17.99 6.74
CA VAL A 479 15.11 17.33 5.67
C VAL A 479 16.60 17.28 5.94
N GLY A 480 17.08 18.04 6.93
CA GLY A 480 18.50 18.09 7.24
C GLY A 480 19.35 18.45 6.01
N SER A 481 20.50 17.83 5.89
CA SER A 481 21.42 18.09 4.77
C SER A 481 20.87 17.72 3.37
N SER A 482 19.65 17.17 3.25
CA SER A 482 19.03 16.89 1.95
C SER A 482 18.65 18.17 1.20
N ILE A 483 18.54 19.32 1.88
CA ILE A 483 18.26 20.62 1.26
C ILE A 483 19.47 21.22 0.51
N LYS A 484 20.68 20.82 0.88
CA LYS A 484 21.93 21.44 0.37
C LYS A 484 22.06 21.43 -1.16
N PRO A 485 21.71 20.37 -1.91
CA PRO A 485 21.77 20.41 -3.36
C PRO A 485 21.03 21.57 -3.99
N PHE A 486 19.87 21.92 -3.44
CA PHE A 486 19.04 23.03 -3.93
C PHE A 486 19.68 24.40 -3.65
N ILE A 487 20.31 24.55 -2.48
CA ILE A 487 21.06 25.78 -2.12
C ILE A 487 22.30 25.93 -2.98
N TYR A 488 23.00 24.82 -3.24
CA TYR A 488 24.17 24.81 -4.11
C TYR A 488 23.81 25.05 -5.58
N SER A 489 22.63 24.57 -6.02
CA SER A 489 22.06 24.91 -7.34
C SER A 489 21.77 26.42 -7.43
N ALA A 490 21.23 27.05 -6.37
CA ALA A 490 21.07 28.49 -6.32
C ALA A 490 22.40 29.24 -6.39
N ALA A 491 23.47 28.72 -5.76
CA ALA A 491 24.79 29.28 -5.85
C ALA A 491 25.40 29.20 -7.26
N LEU A 492 25.19 28.07 -7.95
CA LEU A 492 25.58 27.95 -9.36
C LEU A 492 24.83 28.96 -10.23
N ASN A 493 23.52 29.13 -10.00
CA ASN A 493 22.71 30.12 -10.70
C ASN A 493 23.19 31.58 -10.47
N LYS A 494 23.85 31.84 -9.35
CA LYS A 494 24.46 33.13 -9.00
C LYS A 494 25.91 33.30 -9.51
N GLY A 495 26.44 32.29 -10.24
CA GLY A 495 27.75 32.34 -10.88
C GLY A 495 28.89 31.68 -10.07
N LEU A 496 28.62 31.04 -8.92
CA LEU A 496 29.60 30.20 -8.29
C LEU A 496 29.84 28.95 -9.14
N THR A 497 31.05 28.40 -9.05
CA THR A 497 31.47 27.21 -9.84
C THR A 497 31.82 26.03 -8.95
N LEU A 498 31.97 24.85 -9.52
CA LEU A 498 32.43 23.66 -8.79
C LEU A 498 33.81 23.84 -8.14
N ALA A 499 34.61 24.74 -8.68
CA ALA A 499 35.97 25.06 -8.21
C ALA A 499 36.03 26.25 -7.22
N THR A 500 34.94 27.00 -7.05
CA THR A 500 34.86 28.11 -6.10
C THR A 500 35.26 27.66 -4.70
N LEU A 501 36.20 28.35 -4.09
CA LEU A 501 36.66 28.06 -2.73
C LEU A 501 35.73 28.71 -1.70
N ILE A 502 35.22 27.93 -0.80
CA ILE A 502 34.48 28.36 0.37
C ILE A 502 35.23 27.95 1.62
N ASN A 503 35.37 28.86 2.58
CA ASN A 503 36.16 28.59 3.78
C ASN A 503 35.43 27.62 4.72
N ASP A 504 35.98 26.42 4.91
CA ASP A 504 35.54 25.45 5.91
C ASP A 504 36.21 25.73 7.27
N ALA A 505 35.79 26.80 7.94
CA ALA A 505 36.30 27.24 9.26
C ALA A 505 35.10 27.47 10.21
N PRO A 506 35.28 27.35 11.54
CA PRO A 506 34.22 27.59 12.52
C PRO A 506 33.52 28.93 12.34
N ILE A 507 32.22 28.94 12.50
CA ILE A 507 31.39 30.16 12.55
C ILE A 507 30.99 30.40 14.00
N ASN A 508 31.16 31.63 14.49
CA ASN A 508 30.71 32.05 15.79
C ASN A 508 29.95 33.39 15.64
N GLN A 509 28.67 33.34 15.67
CA GLN A 509 27.80 34.50 15.49
C GLN A 509 26.78 34.58 16.63
N TRP A 510 26.55 35.78 17.14
CA TRP A 510 25.52 36.04 18.12
C TRP A 510 24.14 35.98 17.45
N ASP A 511 23.24 35.17 18.00
CA ASP A 511 21.85 35.11 17.58
C ASP A 511 20.98 35.91 18.54
N GLU A 512 20.54 37.09 18.10
CA GLU A 512 19.73 38.01 18.92
C GLU A 512 18.36 37.41 19.28
N SER A 513 17.81 36.55 18.39
CA SER A 513 16.50 35.94 18.61
C SER A 513 16.49 34.88 19.72
N GLN A 514 17.63 34.23 19.95
CA GLN A 514 17.79 33.16 20.95
C GLN A 514 18.63 33.60 22.18
N GLY A 515 19.20 34.79 22.13
CA GLY A 515 20.08 35.27 23.22
C GLY A 515 21.36 34.45 23.41
N THR A 516 21.75 33.63 22.40
CA THR A 516 22.90 32.76 22.42
C THR A 516 23.73 32.88 21.13
N ALA A 517 25.02 32.52 21.20
CA ALA A 517 25.81 32.44 19.98
C ALA A 517 25.45 31.23 19.14
N TRP A 518 24.99 31.45 17.90
CA TRP A 518 24.83 30.38 16.95
C TRP A 518 26.17 29.89 16.42
N ARG A 519 26.49 28.60 16.64
CA ARG A 519 27.77 27.97 16.33
C ARG A 519 27.54 26.67 15.53
N PRO A 520 27.24 26.77 14.23
CA PRO A 520 27.11 25.58 13.41
C PRO A 520 28.44 24.82 13.35
N LYS A 521 28.39 23.49 13.49
CA LYS A 521 29.56 22.62 13.43
C LYS A 521 29.42 21.61 12.31
N ASN A 522 30.55 21.22 11.71
CA ASN A 522 30.61 20.05 10.86
C ASN A 522 30.38 18.77 11.67
N SER A 523 29.98 17.70 11.02
CA SER A 523 29.86 16.37 11.61
C SER A 523 30.66 15.36 10.78
N PRO A 524 31.80 14.86 11.28
CA PRO A 524 32.51 15.23 12.53
C PRO A 524 32.98 16.69 12.52
N PRO A 525 33.35 17.29 13.68
CA PRO A 525 33.73 18.70 13.81
C PRO A 525 35.19 18.92 13.34
N THR A 526 35.47 18.59 12.10
CA THR A 526 36.75 18.78 11.41
C THR A 526 36.61 19.85 10.34
N TYR A 527 37.63 20.68 10.18
CA TYR A 527 37.63 21.82 9.28
C TYR A 527 38.86 21.76 8.38
N THR A 528 38.71 22.13 7.11
CA THR A 528 39.71 21.97 6.06
C THR A 528 40.15 23.30 5.46
N GLY A 529 39.63 24.44 5.97
CA GLY A 529 39.97 25.75 5.40
C GLY A 529 39.35 25.96 4.03
N PRO A 530 39.94 26.73 3.15
CA PRO A 530 39.44 26.95 1.78
C PRO A 530 39.25 25.63 1.06
N THR A 531 38.02 25.33 0.69
CA THR A 531 37.61 24.04 0.12
C THR A 531 36.68 24.27 -1.06
N ARG A 532 36.87 23.49 -2.14
CA ARG A 532 36.06 23.63 -3.35
C ARG A 532 34.59 23.29 -3.09
N LEU A 533 33.70 24.04 -3.74
CA LEU A 533 32.26 23.91 -3.62
C LEU A 533 31.80 22.44 -3.81
N ARG A 534 32.35 21.73 -4.81
CA ARG A 534 32.07 20.30 -5.08
C ARG A 534 32.31 19.42 -3.83
N ILE A 535 33.44 19.61 -3.15
CA ILE A 535 33.82 18.82 -1.96
C ILE A 535 32.85 19.15 -0.79
N GLY A 536 32.53 20.43 -0.62
CA GLY A 536 31.62 20.89 0.41
C GLY A 536 30.26 20.22 0.37
N LEU A 537 29.66 20.08 -0.81
CA LEU A 537 28.39 19.36 -0.98
C LEU A 537 28.58 17.84 -0.81
N ALA A 538 29.60 17.26 -1.44
CA ALA A 538 29.83 15.83 -1.42
C ALA A 538 30.10 15.29 -0.01
N GLN A 539 30.86 16.01 0.80
CA GLN A 539 31.11 15.70 2.21
C GLN A 539 30.08 16.30 3.17
N SER A 540 29.09 17.03 2.64
CA SER A 540 28.01 17.60 3.43
C SER A 540 28.46 18.57 4.53
N LYS A 541 29.50 19.38 4.28
CA LYS A 541 30.08 20.35 5.23
C LYS A 541 29.00 21.37 5.65
N ASN A 542 28.77 21.51 6.96
CA ASN A 542 27.71 22.38 7.50
C ASN A 542 28.08 23.85 7.39
N VAL A 543 29.30 24.19 7.84
CA VAL A 543 29.77 25.58 7.83
C VAL A 543 29.88 26.15 6.41
N MET A 544 30.31 25.31 5.45
CA MET A 544 30.34 25.72 4.05
C MET A 544 28.91 25.99 3.51
N ALA A 545 27.94 25.14 3.84
CA ALA A 545 26.56 25.35 3.40
C ALA A 545 25.98 26.68 3.92
N VAL A 546 26.33 27.08 5.15
CA VAL A 546 25.92 28.36 5.70
C VAL A 546 26.55 29.52 4.93
N ARG A 547 27.86 29.43 4.62
CA ARG A 547 28.54 30.44 3.82
C ARG A 547 28.02 30.53 2.40
N VAL A 548 27.77 29.39 1.76
CA VAL A 548 27.11 29.36 0.43
C VAL A 548 25.74 30.04 0.46
N LEU A 549 24.95 29.80 1.51
CA LEU A 549 23.65 30.50 1.68
C LEU A 549 23.84 32.03 1.80
N ARG A 550 24.85 32.47 2.53
CA ARG A 550 25.20 33.91 2.69
C ARG A 550 25.62 34.55 1.37
N GLU A 551 26.42 33.83 0.55
CA GLU A 551 26.80 34.31 -0.80
C GLU A 551 25.58 34.47 -1.73
N VAL A 552 24.60 33.55 -1.65
CA VAL A 552 23.34 33.62 -2.41
C VAL A 552 22.41 34.69 -1.85
N GLY A 553 22.30 34.78 -0.54
CA GLY A 553 21.28 35.56 0.17
C GLY A 553 20.09 34.70 0.65
N LEU A 554 19.61 34.98 1.87
CA LEU A 554 18.58 34.15 2.51
C LEU A 554 17.25 34.22 1.75
N ASP A 555 16.77 35.40 1.44
CA ASP A 555 15.47 35.57 0.78
C ASP A 555 15.52 35.11 -0.68
N GLU A 556 16.61 35.40 -1.41
CA GLU A 556 16.86 34.89 -2.76
C GLU A 556 16.88 33.35 -2.78
N THR A 557 17.55 32.72 -1.81
CA THR A 557 17.56 31.25 -1.69
C THR A 557 16.16 30.70 -1.46
N ARG A 558 15.40 31.28 -0.54
CA ARG A 558 14.02 30.82 -0.26
C ARG A 558 13.13 30.92 -1.49
N GLU A 559 13.24 32.01 -2.25
CA GLU A 559 12.52 32.17 -3.51
C GLU A 559 12.98 31.17 -4.56
N TYR A 560 14.30 30.97 -4.72
CA TYR A 560 14.83 29.99 -5.65
C TYR A 560 14.35 28.56 -5.34
N LEU A 561 14.24 28.20 -4.07
CA LEU A 561 13.75 26.88 -3.63
C LEU A 561 12.30 26.62 -4.03
N THR A 562 11.47 27.65 -4.27
CA THR A 562 10.08 27.45 -4.75
C THR A 562 10.02 26.84 -6.15
N ARG A 563 11.06 27.01 -6.96
CA ARG A 563 11.18 26.41 -8.30
C ARG A 563 11.12 24.88 -8.27
N PHE A 564 11.44 24.26 -7.13
CA PHE A 564 11.39 22.82 -6.90
C PHE A 564 10.09 22.33 -6.27
N GLY A 565 9.06 23.21 -6.20
CA GLY A 565 7.76 22.91 -5.61
C GLY A 565 7.71 23.04 -4.08
N PHE A 566 8.74 23.59 -3.44
CA PHE A 566 8.73 23.83 -1.99
C PHE A 566 8.00 25.14 -1.66
N LYS A 567 7.10 25.09 -0.70
CA LYS A 567 6.32 26.27 -0.33
C LYS A 567 7.13 27.17 0.65
N LEU A 568 6.96 28.48 0.54
CA LEU A 568 7.68 29.43 1.40
C LEU A 568 7.40 29.27 2.90
N ASP A 569 6.21 28.82 3.26
CA ASP A 569 5.83 28.54 4.65
C ASP A 569 6.52 27.29 5.24
N GLN A 570 6.99 26.37 4.39
CA GLN A 570 7.79 25.20 4.77
C GLN A 570 9.26 25.53 4.98
N LEU A 571 9.71 26.72 4.55
CA LEU A 571 11.10 27.14 4.54
C LEU A 571 11.30 28.27 5.57
N PRO A 572 12.00 28.02 6.68
CA PRO A 572 12.20 29.02 7.73
C PRO A 572 12.99 30.24 7.20
N ARG A 573 12.64 31.44 7.68
CA ARG A 573 13.36 32.68 7.34
C ARG A 573 14.56 32.88 8.28
N SER A 574 15.46 31.93 8.27
CA SER A 574 16.71 31.98 9.05
C SER A 574 17.80 31.16 8.35
N GLU A 575 19.05 31.44 8.65
CA GLU A 575 20.21 30.73 8.11
C GLU A 575 20.22 29.21 8.46
N THR A 576 19.41 28.79 9.42
CA THR A 576 19.23 27.38 9.75
C THR A 576 18.68 26.55 8.59
N ILE A 577 18.09 27.20 7.58
CA ILE A 577 17.67 26.54 6.32
C ILE A 577 18.85 25.84 5.63
N ALA A 578 20.07 26.39 5.72
CA ALA A 578 21.28 25.76 5.17
C ALA A 578 21.58 24.38 5.76
N LEU A 579 21.08 24.13 6.96
CA LEU A 579 21.23 22.87 7.69
C LEU A 579 19.94 22.02 7.66
N GLY A 580 18.92 22.46 6.90
CA GLY A 580 17.70 21.72 6.67
C GLY A 580 16.65 21.86 7.76
N ALA A 581 16.53 23.04 8.37
CA ALA A 581 15.44 23.32 9.30
C ALA A 581 14.05 23.35 8.61
N GLY A 582 13.97 23.41 7.29
CA GLY A 582 12.76 23.26 6.51
C GLY A 582 12.18 21.83 6.62
N SER A 583 10.85 21.70 6.53
CA SER A 583 10.16 20.44 6.69
C SER A 583 9.35 20.09 5.44
N LEU A 584 9.64 18.93 4.85
CA LEU A 584 9.05 18.45 3.60
C LEU A 584 8.62 16.97 3.71
N THR A 585 7.76 16.53 2.81
CA THR A 585 7.40 15.12 2.68
C THR A 585 8.39 14.38 1.76
N PRO A 586 8.50 13.04 1.88
CA PRO A 586 9.31 12.25 0.95
C PRO A 586 8.92 12.43 -0.53
N VAL A 587 7.63 12.58 -0.84
CA VAL A 587 7.18 12.86 -2.21
C VAL A 587 7.67 14.22 -2.71
N GLN A 588 7.61 15.27 -1.88
CA GLN A 588 8.16 16.59 -2.26
C GLN A 588 9.67 16.53 -2.51
N MET A 589 10.40 15.74 -1.71
CA MET A 589 11.83 15.53 -1.94
C MET A 589 12.10 14.78 -3.26
N ALA A 590 11.27 13.78 -3.61
CA ALA A 590 11.38 13.08 -4.88
C ALA A 590 11.07 14.01 -6.07
N GLN A 591 10.07 14.85 -5.95
CA GLN A 591 9.73 15.89 -6.93
C GLN A 591 10.90 16.86 -7.16
N GLY A 592 11.48 17.40 -6.08
CA GLY A 592 12.61 18.32 -6.17
C GLY A 592 13.86 17.67 -6.79
N PHE A 593 14.19 16.43 -6.41
CA PHE A 593 15.31 15.69 -6.98
C PHE A 593 15.10 15.30 -8.45
N SER A 594 13.86 15.16 -8.90
CA SER A 594 13.53 14.91 -10.31
C SER A 594 13.98 16.05 -11.22
N VAL A 595 13.97 17.29 -10.75
CA VAL A 595 14.47 18.45 -11.50
C VAL A 595 15.95 18.31 -11.85
N PHE A 596 16.76 17.75 -10.94
CA PHE A 596 18.16 17.48 -11.25
C PHE A 596 18.33 16.28 -12.18
N ALA A 597 17.51 15.24 -12.01
CA ALA A 597 17.60 14.01 -12.79
C ALA A 597 17.20 14.20 -14.27
N ASN A 598 16.30 15.13 -14.56
CA ASN A 598 15.66 15.33 -15.85
C ASN A 598 16.09 16.60 -16.61
N ASN A 599 17.29 17.14 -16.28
CA ASN A 599 17.84 18.32 -16.93
C ASN A 599 17.11 19.64 -16.67
N GLY A 600 16.47 19.76 -15.52
CA GLY A 600 15.93 21.04 -15.03
C GLY A 600 14.45 21.24 -15.21
N TYR A 601 13.68 20.23 -15.54
CA TYR A 601 12.23 20.31 -15.68
C TYR A 601 11.49 19.98 -14.39
N PHE A 602 10.43 20.73 -14.09
CA PHE A 602 9.55 20.50 -12.95
C PHE A 602 8.36 19.64 -13.36
N VAL A 603 8.24 18.45 -12.79
CA VAL A 603 7.13 17.53 -12.99
C VAL A 603 6.33 17.35 -11.70
N GLU A 604 5.00 17.26 -11.80
CA GLU A 604 4.14 17.07 -10.65
C GLU A 604 3.91 15.58 -10.36
N PRO A 605 3.96 15.15 -9.09
CA PRO A 605 3.70 13.77 -8.75
C PRO A 605 2.22 13.41 -8.95
N PHE A 606 1.95 12.28 -9.61
CA PHE A 606 0.61 11.74 -9.75
C PHE A 606 0.59 10.22 -9.52
N TYR A 607 -0.60 9.69 -9.19
CA TYR A 607 -0.76 8.32 -8.69
C TYR A 607 -1.74 7.50 -9.52
N ILE A 608 -2.67 8.14 -10.23
CA ILE A 608 -3.71 7.48 -11.02
C ILE A 608 -3.44 7.72 -12.49
N SER A 609 -3.24 6.64 -13.24
CA SER A 609 -2.99 6.71 -14.68
C SER A 609 -4.28 6.75 -15.50
N ARG A 610 -5.26 5.92 -15.15
CA ARG A 610 -6.58 5.88 -15.78
C ARG A 610 -7.63 5.23 -14.91
N VAL A 611 -8.88 5.50 -15.22
CA VAL A 611 -10.06 4.84 -14.64
C VAL A 611 -10.91 4.30 -15.78
N GLU A 612 -11.30 3.04 -15.66
CA GLU A 612 -12.21 2.38 -16.59
C GLU A 612 -13.52 2.02 -15.88
N ASN A 613 -14.64 2.10 -16.60
CA ASN A 613 -15.90 1.59 -16.08
C ASN A 613 -15.95 0.05 -16.20
N PRO A 614 -16.96 -0.63 -15.64
CA PRO A 614 -17.08 -2.10 -15.68
C PRO A 614 -17.11 -2.70 -17.10
N PHE A 615 -17.38 -1.88 -18.11
CA PHE A 615 -17.45 -2.29 -19.51
C PHE A 615 -16.13 -2.07 -20.26
N GLY A 616 -15.08 -1.61 -19.57
CA GLY A 616 -13.76 -1.34 -20.14
C GLY A 616 -13.65 0.02 -20.87
N ASN A 617 -14.65 0.89 -20.78
CA ASN A 617 -14.55 2.24 -21.34
C ASN A 617 -13.75 3.14 -20.40
N ILE A 618 -12.89 3.97 -20.97
CA ILE A 618 -12.06 4.92 -20.21
C ILE A 618 -12.93 6.10 -19.77
N GLU A 619 -13.06 6.31 -18.46
CA GLU A 619 -13.75 7.44 -17.83
C GLU A 619 -12.79 8.58 -17.47
N PHE A 620 -11.53 8.23 -17.25
CA PHE A 620 -10.47 9.17 -16.93
C PHE A 620 -9.13 8.63 -17.46
N SER A 621 -8.34 9.51 -18.04
CA SER A 621 -6.93 9.28 -18.37
C SER A 621 -6.12 10.48 -17.87
N ALA A 622 -5.01 10.21 -17.19
CA ALA A 622 -4.11 11.26 -16.75
C ALA A 622 -3.34 11.84 -17.94
N GLU A 623 -3.19 13.14 -17.97
CA GLU A 623 -2.41 13.88 -18.97
C GLU A 623 -1.30 14.68 -18.23
N PRO A 624 -0.27 13.99 -17.68
CA PRO A 624 0.80 14.68 -17.00
C PRO A 624 1.62 15.52 -17.96
N LYS A 625 2.13 16.65 -17.50
CA LYS A 625 3.15 17.38 -18.25
C LYS A 625 4.44 16.58 -18.26
N VAL A 626 5.06 16.42 -19.43
CA VAL A 626 6.24 15.59 -19.65
C VAL A 626 7.47 16.42 -20.01
N VAL A 627 8.65 15.87 -19.74
CA VAL A 627 9.92 16.46 -20.15
C VAL A 627 10.00 16.54 -21.68
N CYS A 628 10.46 17.65 -22.20
CA CYS A 628 10.68 17.83 -23.62
C CYS A 628 12.08 17.36 -24.04
N HIS A 629 12.18 16.35 -24.91
CA HIS A 629 13.45 15.78 -25.40
C HIS A 629 13.90 16.27 -26.77
N ARG A 630 13.07 17.01 -27.50
CA ARG A 630 13.40 17.53 -28.84
C ARG A 630 12.98 18.99 -28.92
N GLU A 631 13.81 19.80 -29.57
CA GLU A 631 13.57 21.19 -30.02
C GLU A 631 12.18 21.80 -29.68
N CYS A 632 11.70 21.55 -28.48
CA CYS A 632 10.64 22.32 -27.87
C CYS A 632 11.29 23.65 -27.50
N SER A 633 11.86 24.33 -28.49
CA SER A 633 12.58 25.56 -28.31
C SER A 633 11.60 26.62 -27.83
N THR A 634 11.55 26.73 -26.55
CA THR A 634 11.43 28.02 -25.96
C THR A 634 12.76 28.29 -25.31
N GLU A 635 13.54 29.18 -25.90
CA GLU A 635 14.50 29.94 -25.13
C GLU A 635 13.88 30.18 -23.76
N LEU A 636 14.67 29.96 -22.71
CA LEU A 636 14.27 30.37 -21.35
C LEU A 636 14.05 31.89 -21.38
N ASP A 637 12.86 32.30 -21.77
CA ASP A 637 12.35 33.55 -21.29
C ASP A 637 12.16 33.33 -19.79
N GLU A 638 13.06 33.87 -18.99
CA GLU A 638 13.04 33.78 -17.50
C GLU A 638 11.70 34.23 -16.89
N PHE A 639 10.79 34.75 -17.74
CA PHE A 639 9.53 35.38 -17.35
C PHE A 639 8.33 35.08 -18.28
N ALA A 640 8.43 34.13 -19.22
CA ALA A 640 7.26 33.77 -20.00
C ALA A 640 6.26 33.08 -19.06
N GLU A 641 5.10 33.69 -18.86
CA GLU A 641 3.91 33.02 -18.31
C GLU A 641 3.70 31.76 -19.17
N GLN A 642 3.97 30.61 -18.56
CA GLN A 642 3.84 29.32 -19.24
C GLN A 642 2.41 29.14 -19.69
N ASP A 643 2.21 28.86 -20.95
CA ASP A 643 0.93 28.46 -21.50
C ASP A 643 0.44 27.24 -20.70
N ALA A 644 -0.64 27.44 -19.94
CA ALA A 644 -1.26 26.38 -19.16
C ALA A 644 -1.65 25.17 -20.03
N ALA A 645 -1.85 25.40 -21.33
CA ALA A 645 -2.19 24.37 -22.33
C ALA A 645 -0.98 23.58 -22.85
N SER A 646 0.27 23.93 -22.50
CA SER A 646 1.44 23.21 -22.95
C SER A 646 1.46 21.79 -22.34
N PRO A 647 1.67 20.73 -23.15
CA PRO A 647 1.82 19.37 -22.64
C PRO A 647 3.21 19.12 -22.00
N TYR A 648 4.11 20.11 -22.08
CA TYR A 648 5.46 19.99 -21.54
C TYR A 648 5.61 20.58 -20.16
N ALA A 649 6.46 19.91 -19.37
CA ALA A 649 6.85 20.38 -18.04
C ALA A 649 7.68 21.68 -18.14
N PRO A 650 7.51 22.63 -17.20
CA PRO A 650 8.29 23.84 -17.17
C PRO A 650 9.77 23.54 -16.87
N LYS A 651 10.66 24.23 -17.58
CA LYS A 651 12.07 24.24 -17.26
C LYS A 651 12.33 25.30 -16.19
N VAL A 652 12.72 24.87 -15.01
CA VAL A 652 12.84 25.76 -13.83
C VAL A 652 14.28 26.11 -13.48
N ILE A 653 15.26 25.30 -13.94
CA ILE A 653 16.68 25.60 -13.91
C ILE A 653 17.32 25.24 -15.25
N SER A 654 18.49 25.81 -15.56
CA SER A 654 19.20 25.49 -16.79
C SER A 654 19.70 24.03 -16.78
N GLU A 655 19.86 23.46 -17.96
CA GLU A 655 20.43 22.11 -18.12
C GLU A 655 21.88 22.04 -17.58
N GLN A 656 22.63 23.16 -17.75
CA GLN A 656 23.98 23.32 -17.21
C GLN A 656 24.00 23.26 -15.69
N ASN A 657 23.09 24.01 -15.03
CA ASN A 657 22.96 23.98 -13.57
C ASN A 657 22.59 22.56 -13.07
N ALA A 658 21.59 21.92 -13.72
CA ALA A 658 21.22 20.55 -13.38
C ALA A 658 22.38 19.56 -13.54
N PHE A 659 23.16 19.70 -14.62
CA PHE A 659 24.36 18.87 -14.86
C PHE A 659 25.43 19.08 -13.78
N LEU A 660 25.80 20.33 -13.51
CA LEU A 660 26.80 20.65 -12.48
C LEU A 660 26.38 20.21 -11.08
N THR A 661 25.08 20.33 -10.77
CA THR A 661 24.54 19.80 -9.50
C THR A 661 24.62 18.27 -9.47
N ARG A 662 24.30 17.55 -10.57
CA ARG A 662 24.49 16.10 -10.65
C ARG A 662 25.96 15.69 -10.49
N GLU A 663 26.91 16.48 -10.97
CA GLU A 663 28.34 16.24 -10.75
C GLU A 663 28.75 16.29 -9.26
N MET A 664 28.15 17.20 -8.50
CA MET A 664 28.34 17.23 -7.04
C MET A 664 27.65 16.05 -6.35
N LEU A 665 26.43 15.66 -6.79
CA LEU A 665 25.70 14.50 -6.27
C LEU A 665 26.39 13.17 -6.63
N TYR A 666 27.01 13.08 -7.80
CA TYR A 666 27.90 11.99 -8.18
C TYR A 666 29.08 11.87 -7.21
N SER A 667 29.73 13.00 -6.88
CA SER A 667 30.86 13.03 -5.96
C SER A 667 30.45 12.67 -4.53
N ASN A 668 29.18 12.83 -4.14
CA ASN A 668 28.68 12.35 -2.85
C ASN A 668 28.81 10.82 -2.71
N ILE A 669 28.69 10.09 -3.83
CA ILE A 669 28.87 8.63 -3.87
C ILE A 669 30.33 8.27 -4.15
N TRP A 670 30.91 8.85 -5.19
CA TRP A 670 32.16 8.38 -5.75
C TRP A 670 33.38 9.11 -5.23
N GLY A 671 33.19 10.19 -4.45
CA GLY A 671 34.29 11.01 -3.98
C GLY A 671 35.09 11.67 -5.11
N GLY A 672 36.37 11.74 -4.96
CA GLY A 672 37.30 12.28 -5.95
C GLY A 672 38.75 12.06 -5.56
N GLY A 673 39.67 12.49 -6.43
CA GLY A 673 41.09 12.28 -6.25
C GLY A 673 41.54 10.83 -6.39
N GLU A 674 42.79 10.54 -6.02
CA GLU A 674 43.38 9.19 -6.05
C GLU A 674 44.05 8.88 -4.71
N TRP A 675 43.74 7.73 -4.14
CA TRP A 675 44.31 7.30 -2.86
C TRP A 675 45.83 7.04 -2.95
N SER A 676 46.30 6.61 -4.11
CA SER A 676 47.73 6.36 -4.37
C SER A 676 48.59 7.61 -4.33
N SER A 677 48.00 8.76 -4.61
CA SER A 677 48.65 10.08 -4.60
C SER A 677 48.26 10.99 -3.43
N ASP A 678 47.64 10.41 -2.41
CA ASP A 678 47.15 11.09 -1.20
C ASP A 678 46.15 12.25 -1.46
N THR A 679 45.50 12.23 -2.62
CA THR A 679 44.47 13.21 -3.02
C THR A 679 43.06 12.66 -2.92
N GLY A 680 42.94 11.39 -2.52
CA GLY A 680 41.67 10.68 -2.45
C GLY A 680 40.77 11.15 -1.31
N TRP A 681 39.44 11.25 -1.58
CA TRP A 681 38.43 11.54 -0.58
C TRP A 681 37.10 10.90 -0.93
N ASN A 682 36.28 10.58 0.08
CA ASN A 682 34.95 10.01 -0.07
C ASN A 682 33.84 11.04 0.20
N GLY A 683 32.71 10.88 -0.44
CA GLY A 683 31.48 11.55 -0.06
C GLY A 683 30.70 10.75 1.02
N THR A 684 29.65 11.34 1.55
CA THR A 684 28.81 10.70 2.62
C THR A 684 27.96 9.54 2.13
N GLY A 685 27.72 9.43 0.82
CA GLY A 685 26.95 8.36 0.16
C GLY A 685 27.77 7.19 -0.36
N TRP A 686 29.06 7.07 0.02
CA TRP A 686 30.04 6.11 -0.55
C TRP A 686 29.55 4.64 -0.54
N ARG A 687 28.62 4.25 0.37
CA ARG A 687 28.07 2.88 0.40
C ARG A 687 27.29 2.53 -0.87
N ALA A 688 26.76 3.53 -1.59
CA ALA A 688 26.11 3.29 -2.88
C ALA A 688 27.04 2.81 -4.00
N GLN A 689 28.37 2.87 -3.77
CA GLN A 689 29.37 2.27 -4.68
C GLN A 689 29.19 0.75 -4.83
N ALA A 690 28.49 0.09 -3.88
CA ALA A 690 28.12 -1.32 -3.96
C ALA A 690 27.32 -1.66 -5.23
N LEU A 691 26.57 -0.71 -5.79
CA LEU A 691 25.85 -0.87 -7.05
C LEU A 691 26.76 -0.95 -8.28
N LYS A 692 28.02 -0.56 -8.16
CA LYS A 692 29.03 -0.56 -9.25
C LYS A 692 28.60 0.19 -10.52
N ARG A 693 27.72 1.21 -10.37
CA ARG A 693 27.15 2.02 -11.45
C ARG A 693 27.62 3.45 -11.38
N ARG A 694 28.14 3.99 -12.49
CA ARG A 694 28.64 5.36 -12.60
C ARG A 694 27.59 6.38 -13.05
N ASP A 695 26.37 5.97 -13.31
CA ASP A 695 25.22 6.77 -13.77
C ASP A 695 24.24 7.07 -12.64
N ILE A 696 24.68 7.05 -11.39
CA ILE A 696 23.91 7.33 -10.18
C ILE A 696 24.51 8.50 -9.41
N GLY A 697 23.63 9.22 -8.70
CA GLY A 697 24.03 10.27 -7.79
C GLY A 697 23.02 10.44 -6.66
N GLY A 698 23.40 11.09 -5.59
CA GLY A 698 22.47 11.29 -4.47
C GLY A 698 23.06 12.10 -3.33
N LYS A 699 22.26 12.27 -2.28
CA LYS A 699 22.60 13.06 -1.10
C LYS A 699 22.04 12.42 0.17
N THR A 700 22.88 12.28 1.18
CA THR A 700 22.45 11.92 2.54
C THR A 700 21.87 13.13 3.26
N GLY A 701 20.79 12.90 4.03
CA GLY A 701 20.24 13.84 4.99
C GLY A 701 20.28 13.25 6.39
N THR A 702 20.69 14.07 7.35
CA THR A 702 20.64 13.75 8.78
C THR A 702 20.26 15.02 9.51
N THR A 703 19.25 14.97 10.35
CA THR A 703 18.85 16.11 11.18
C THR A 703 19.67 16.15 12.46
N ASN A 704 19.57 17.26 13.20
CA ASN A 704 20.20 17.38 14.51
C ASN A 704 19.78 16.23 15.41
N ASP A 705 20.70 15.70 16.20
CA ASP A 705 20.51 14.55 17.10
C ASP A 705 20.05 13.27 16.38
N SER A 706 20.21 13.20 15.05
CA SER A 706 19.79 12.04 14.23
C SER A 706 18.32 11.66 14.41
N LYS A 707 17.40 12.62 14.44
CA LYS A 707 15.94 12.35 14.55
C LYS A 707 15.37 11.79 13.25
N ASP A 708 15.90 12.26 12.12
CA ASP A 708 15.52 11.83 10.77
C ASP A 708 16.74 11.45 9.98
N ALA A 709 16.67 10.32 9.30
CA ALA A 709 17.67 9.85 8.35
C ALA A 709 17.05 9.82 6.95
N TRP A 710 17.72 10.44 5.98
CA TRP A 710 17.29 10.55 4.61
C TRP A 710 18.39 10.09 3.64
N TYR A 711 17.94 9.50 2.55
CA TYR A 711 18.75 9.40 1.34
C TYR A 711 17.87 9.70 0.12
N ASN A 712 18.34 10.65 -0.69
CA ASN A 712 17.66 11.09 -1.90
C ASN A 712 18.63 10.91 -3.07
N GLY A 713 18.27 10.13 -4.05
CA GLY A 713 19.16 9.84 -5.16
C GLY A 713 18.42 9.52 -6.44
N TYR A 714 19.15 9.57 -7.53
CA TYR A 714 18.67 9.28 -8.87
C TYR A 714 19.50 8.20 -9.55
N ALA A 715 18.87 7.52 -10.48
CA ALA A 715 19.45 6.61 -11.46
C ALA A 715 18.74 6.83 -12.80
N PRO A 716 19.14 6.18 -13.89
CA PRO A 716 18.47 6.31 -15.18
C PRO A 716 16.97 6.03 -15.08
N GLY A 717 16.15 7.03 -15.43
CA GLY A 717 14.68 6.93 -15.45
C GLY A 717 14.00 6.86 -14.09
N ILE A 718 14.71 7.03 -12.96
CA ILE A 718 14.13 6.88 -11.64
C ILE A 718 14.80 7.77 -10.59
N VAL A 719 13.99 8.39 -9.74
CA VAL A 719 14.39 9.04 -8.51
C VAL A 719 13.88 8.23 -7.33
N GLY A 720 14.74 7.94 -6.35
CA GLY A 720 14.40 7.23 -5.13
C GLY A 720 14.67 8.08 -3.89
N VAL A 721 13.69 8.12 -2.96
CA VAL A 721 13.82 8.78 -1.66
C VAL A 721 13.51 7.80 -0.55
N ALA A 722 14.44 7.60 0.35
CA ALA A 722 14.30 6.78 1.55
C ALA A 722 14.36 7.66 2.80
N TRP A 723 13.46 7.42 3.74
CA TRP A 723 13.40 8.05 5.05
C TRP A 723 13.23 7.01 6.16
N VAL A 724 13.92 7.24 7.29
CA VAL A 724 13.72 6.48 8.54
C VAL A 724 13.67 7.46 9.70
N GLY A 725 12.75 7.27 10.64
CA GLY A 725 12.57 8.10 11.83
C GLY A 725 11.49 7.56 12.76
N PHE A 726 11.28 8.23 13.89
CA PHE A 726 10.18 7.95 14.79
C PHE A 726 9.01 8.90 14.51
N ASP A 727 7.78 8.45 14.77
CA ASP A 727 6.60 9.32 14.72
C ASP A 727 6.66 10.39 15.83
N ASP A 728 7.28 10.06 16.95
CA ASP A 728 7.62 11.01 18.02
C ASP A 728 8.83 11.85 17.63
N HIS A 729 8.60 13.12 17.30
CA HIS A 729 9.62 14.08 16.89
C HIS A 729 10.65 14.44 17.98
N SER A 730 10.39 14.08 19.23
CA SER A 730 11.36 14.28 20.31
C SER A 730 12.44 13.21 20.36
N ARG A 731 12.16 12.03 19.75
CA ARG A 731 13.00 10.84 19.86
C ARG A 731 14.07 10.82 18.77
N ASN A 732 15.28 10.39 19.15
CA ASN A 732 16.44 10.29 18.27
C ASN A 732 16.61 8.84 17.78
N LEU A 733 17.15 8.66 16.58
CA LEU A 733 17.50 7.32 16.06
C LEU A 733 18.67 6.67 16.84
N GLY A 734 19.43 7.46 17.59
CA GLY A 734 20.41 7.00 18.55
C GLY A 734 21.71 6.49 17.94
N ARG A 735 22.34 5.55 18.64
CA ARG A 735 23.61 4.94 18.25
C ARG A 735 23.70 3.50 18.71
N THR A 736 24.52 2.72 18.01
CA THR A 736 24.71 1.30 18.29
C THR A 736 26.15 0.96 18.63
N ALA A 737 26.35 -0.02 19.51
CA ALA A 737 27.61 -0.69 19.72
C ALA A 737 27.80 -1.85 18.73
N PRO A 738 29.04 -2.25 18.39
CA PRO A 738 29.28 -3.37 17.49
C PRO A 738 28.56 -4.66 17.91
N ASN A 739 27.96 -5.36 16.94
CA ASN A 739 27.29 -6.65 17.13
C ASN A 739 27.74 -7.65 16.05
N ARG A 740 28.78 -8.42 16.35
CA ARG A 740 29.37 -9.40 15.42
C ARG A 740 28.42 -10.52 14.97
N ASN A 741 27.24 -10.63 15.56
CA ASN A 741 26.23 -11.64 15.22
C ASN A 741 25.20 -11.09 14.21
N ILE A 742 25.37 -9.85 13.77
CA ILE A 742 24.57 -9.23 12.70
C ILE A 742 25.44 -9.16 11.46
N GLU A 743 24.92 -9.67 10.34
CA GLU A 743 25.53 -9.50 9.04
C GLU A 743 25.54 -8.01 8.70
N ASP A 744 26.65 -7.50 8.14
CA ASP A 744 26.84 -6.07 7.85
C ASP A 744 26.70 -5.14 9.07
N ASP A 745 27.30 -5.52 10.22
CA ASP A 745 27.26 -4.69 11.44
C ASP A 745 27.81 -3.28 11.20
N VAL A 746 26.93 -2.33 11.21
CA VAL A 746 27.23 -0.90 11.11
C VAL A 746 26.99 -0.24 12.46
N SER A 747 28.04 -0.09 13.25
CA SER A 747 27.98 0.52 14.57
C SER A 747 28.17 2.05 14.56
N GLY A 748 27.98 2.70 15.68
CA GLY A 748 28.10 4.15 15.86
C GLY A 748 26.79 4.91 15.78
N ALA A 749 26.83 6.24 15.67
CA ALA A 749 25.65 7.09 15.56
C ALA A 749 24.87 6.82 14.26
N GLU A 750 23.55 6.85 14.34
CA GLU A 750 22.70 6.72 13.17
C GLU A 750 22.77 7.99 12.29
N SER A 751 22.68 7.80 10.98
CA SER A 751 22.77 8.88 9.99
C SER A 751 22.14 8.47 8.67
N GLY A 752 21.86 9.40 7.78
CA GLY A 752 21.30 9.11 6.46
C GLY A 752 22.11 8.07 5.67
N GLY A 753 23.44 8.15 5.71
CA GLY A 753 24.34 7.21 5.03
C GLY A 753 24.41 5.81 5.66
N LYS A 754 23.96 5.65 6.91
CA LYS A 754 23.90 4.38 7.64
C LYS A 754 22.48 3.82 7.69
N THR A 755 21.48 4.68 7.83
CA THR A 755 20.13 4.29 8.23
C THR A 755 19.13 4.33 7.07
N ALA A 756 19.27 5.26 6.11
CA ALA A 756 18.36 5.38 4.97
C ALA A 756 18.97 4.88 3.64
N LEU A 757 20.26 5.14 3.44
CA LEU A 757 20.97 4.74 2.21
C LEU A 757 20.88 3.24 1.89
N PRO A 758 20.97 2.29 2.83
CA PRO A 758 20.88 0.87 2.50
C PRO A 758 19.55 0.49 1.84
N ALA A 759 18.41 1.08 2.25
CA ALA A 759 17.13 0.86 1.56
C ALA A 759 17.19 1.33 0.10
N TRP A 760 17.79 2.48 -0.15
CA TRP A 760 17.95 2.99 -1.51
C TRP A 760 18.85 2.09 -2.36
N VAL A 761 19.93 1.59 -1.78
CA VAL A 761 20.87 0.67 -2.49
C VAL A 761 20.18 -0.65 -2.82
N GLU A 762 19.49 -1.27 -1.87
CA GLU A 762 18.74 -2.51 -2.09
C GLU A 762 17.66 -2.32 -3.16
N PHE A 763 16.88 -1.24 -3.06
CA PHE A 763 15.87 -0.91 -4.08
C PHE A 763 16.49 -0.75 -5.46
N MET A 764 17.54 0.06 -5.60
CA MET A 764 18.17 0.32 -6.90
C MET A 764 18.84 -0.93 -7.46
N SER A 765 19.36 -1.84 -6.64
CA SER A 765 19.92 -3.10 -7.10
C SER A 765 18.89 -3.96 -7.82
N LEU A 766 17.64 -3.94 -7.37
CA LEU A 766 16.52 -4.67 -7.96
C LEU A 766 15.90 -3.91 -9.14
N ALA A 767 15.72 -2.59 -8.99
CA ALA A 767 15.12 -1.73 -10.01
C ALA A 767 15.96 -1.62 -11.28
N LEU A 768 17.28 -1.61 -11.14
CA LEU A 768 18.23 -1.41 -12.24
C LEU A 768 18.82 -2.72 -12.82
N GLN A 769 18.32 -3.87 -12.39
CA GLN A 769 18.86 -5.17 -12.79
C GLN A 769 18.93 -5.34 -14.33
N ASP A 770 17.89 -4.88 -15.03
CA ASP A 770 17.78 -5.00 -16.49
C ASP A 770 18.02 -3.66 -17.22
N VAL A 771 18.46 -2.62 -16.48
CA VAL A 771 18.68 -1.28 -17.03
C VAL A 771 20.16 -1.11 -17.38
N PRO A 772 20.51 -0.89 -18.65
CA PRO A 772 21.91 -0.70 -19.04
C PRO A 772 22.49 0.58 -18.43
N VAL A 773 23.79 0.54 -18.13
CA VAL A 773 24.51 1.73 -17.64
C VAL A 773 24.53 2.80 -18.72
N GLN A 774 24.07 3.99 -18.37
CA GLN A 774 24.05 5.13 -19.28
C GLN A 774 25.40 5.87 -19.27
N GLN A 775 25.81 6.32 -20.44
CA GLN A 775 26.95 7.23 -20.55
C GLN A 775 26.54 8.64 -20.10
N LYS A 776 27.50 9.32 -19.49
CA LYS A 776 27.33 10.72 -19.08
C LYS A 776 27.15 11.62 -20.31
N ALA A 777 25.95 12.17 -20.47
CA ALA A 777 25.70 13.21 -21.45
C ALA A 777 26.14 14.57 -20.88
N VAL A 778 27.05 15.24 -21.57
CA VAL A 778 27.50 16.58 -21.22
C VAL A 778 26.71 17.58 -22.05
N PRO A 779 25.98 18.53 -21.42
CA PRO A 779 25.19 19.52 -22.15
C PRO A 779 26.05 20.47 -22.97
N ASN A 780 25.42 21.11 -23.96
CA ASN A 780 26.05 22.25 -24.65
C ASN A 780 26.40 23.34 -23.63
N ASN A 781 27.42 24.15 -23.95
CA ASN A 781 27.94 25.21 -23.07
C ASN A 781 28.55 24.72 -21.74
N ILE A 782 28.87 23.43 -21.63
CA ILE A 782 29.73 22.93 -20.57
C ILE A 782 31.13 22.69 -21.13
N VAL A 783 32.12 23.31 -20.51
CA VAL A 783 33.52 23.14 -20.84
C VAL A 783 34.26 22.38 -19.71
N ARG A 784 35.35 21.74 -20.04
CA ARG A 784 36.18 21.00 -19.08
C ARG A 784 37.61 21.47 -19.18
N VAL A 785 38.06 22.12 -18.11
CA VAL A 785 39.42 22.71 -18.06
C VAL A 785 40.24 22.10 -16.94
N ARG A 786 41.56 22.20 -17.08
CA ARG A 786 42.50 21.73 -16.06
C ARG A 786 42.72 22.80 -15.01
N ILE A 787 42.48 22.45 -13.76
CA ILE A 787 42.65 23.34 -12.59
C ILE A 787 43.61 22.73 -11.58
N ASP A 788 44.17 23.57 -10.78
CA ASP A 788 44.88 23.20 -9.56
C ASP A 788 43.87 22.82 -8.47
N ARG A 789 44.16 21.75 -7.74
CA ARG A 789 43.18 21.18 -6.77
C ARG A 789 42.93 22.08 -5.58
N ASP A 790 43.95 22.82 -5.14
CA ASP A 790 43.89 23.61 -3.91
C ASP A 790 43.32 25.01 -4.16
N THR A 791 43.74 25.64 -5.27
CA THR A 791 43.34 27.01 -5.60
C THR A 791 42.13 27.13 -6.50
N GLY A 792 41.77 26.08 -7.25
CA GLY A 792 40.71 26.12 -8.27
C GLY A 792 41.09 26.92 -9.51
N LEU A 793 42.26 27.49 -9.63
CA LEU A 793 42.74 28.30 -10.76
C LEU A 793 43.26 27.38 -11.89
N LEU A 794 43.42 27.92 -13.09
CA LEU A 794 44.00 27.21 -14.22
C LEU A 794 45.44 26.74 -13.91
N THR A 795 45.84 25.59 -14.42
CA THR A 795 47.16 25.08 -14.25
C THR A 795 47.68 24.31 -15.47
N ASN A 796 48.94 24.40 -15.76
CA ASN A 796 49.63 23.62 -16.78
C ASN A 796 50.31 22.37 -16.19
N LYS A 797 50.25 22.17 -14.86
CA LYS A 797 50.83 21.00 -14.19
C LYS A 797 50.13 19.73 -14.67
N LEU A 798 50.85 18.62 -14.78
CA LEU A 798 50.36 17.31 -15.21
C LEU A 798 50.42 16.29 -14.06
N ASP A 799 50.76 16.70 -12.87
CA ASP A 799 50.90 15.85 -11.70
C ASP A 799 49.59 15.77 -10.88
N SER A 800 49.64 15.11 -9.75
CA SER A 800 48.49 14.88 -8.86
C SER A 800 47.92 16.17 -8.24
N SER A 801 48.63 17.31 -8.28
CA SER A 801 48.11 18.62 -7.83
C SER A 801 47.07 19.20 -8.80
N SER A 802 46.97 18.67 -10.02
CA SER A 802 46.04 19.11 -11.05
C SER A 802 44.87 18.15 -11.19
N MET A 803 43.77 18.64 -11.77
CA MET A 803 42.61 17.86 -12.14
C MET A 803 41.80 18.55 -13.22
N PHE A 804 40.94 17.81 -13.90
CA PHE A 804 39.92 18.39 -14.76
C PHE A 804 38.63 18.67 -14.00
N GLU A 805 38.05 19.85 -14.20
CA GLU A 805 36.77 20.25 -13.63
C GLU A 805 35.80 20.76 -14.73
N TYR A 806 34.51 20.68 -14.49
CA TYR A 806 33.46 21.17 -15.39
C TYR A 806 33.02 22.58 -15.00
N PHE A 807 32.78 23.41 -16.02
CA PHE A 807 32.29 24.79 -15.89
C PHE A 807 31.21 25.06 -16.95
N GLU A 808 30.32 25.95 -16.68
CA GLU A 808 29.55 26.60 -17.72
C GLU A 808 30.48 27.52 -18.52
N ALA A 809 30.41 27.51 -19.85
CA ALA A 809 31.29 28.28 -20.69
C ALA A 809 31.21 29.79 -20.35
N GLY A 810 32.36 30.37 -20.11
CA GLY A 810 32.52 31.78 -19.64
C GLY A 810 32.56 31.94 -18.14
N THR A 811 32.41 30.84 -17.34
CA THR A 811 32.58 30.87 -15.88
C THR A 811 33.86 30.17 -15.40
N GLU A 812 34.65 29.63 -16.32
CA GLU A 812 35.93 29.02 -16.03
C GLU A 812 36.93 30.06 -15.52
N PRO A 813 37.87 29.66 -14.64
CA PRO A 813 38.92 30.56 -14.17
C PRO A 813 39.73 31.16 -15.32
N MET A 814 40.06 32.44 -15.27
CA MET A 814 40.92 33.10 -16.25
C MET A 814 42.38 33.20 -15.81
N GLU A 815 42.63 33.02 -14.50
CA GLU A 815 43.94 33.15 -13.90
C GLU A 815 44.64 31.79 -13.77
N TYR A 816 45.92 31.77 -14.01
CA TYR A 816 46.78 30.63 -13.75
C TYR A 816 47.42 30.70 -12.37
N VAL A 817 47.67 29.54 -11.75
CA VAL A 817 48.43 29.45 -10.52
C VAL A 817 49.80 30.03 -10.77
N SER A 818 50.13 31.11 -10.02
CA SER A 818 51.51 31.64 -9.99
C SER A 818 52.33 30.80 -9.02
N GLU A 819 53.62 30.52 -9.40
CA GLU A 819 54.56 29.74 -8.56
C GLU A 819 54.79 30.39 -7.16
N HIS A 820 54.37 31.65 -6.94
CA HIS A 820 54.58 32.42 -5.72
C HIS A 820 53.37 32.52 -4.76
N VAL A 821 52.23 31.92 -5.07
CA VAL A 821 50.99 32.10 -4.26
C VAL A 821 50.95 31.26 -2.99
N ASN A 822 51.87 30.29 -2.79
CA ASN A 822 51.87 29.45 -1.59
C ASN A 822 52.15 30.18 -0.25
N GLU A 823 52.70 31.40 -0.26
CA GLU A 823 52.93 32.18 0.96
C GLU A 823 51.88 33.25 1.27
N SER A 824 51.06 33.71 0.31
CA SER A 824 50.15 34.85 0.52
C SER A 824 48.68 34.50 0.80
N ILE A 825 48.25 33.29 0.44
CA ILE A 825 46.82 32.88 0.68
C ILE A 825 46.53 32.77 2.18
N TYR A 826 47.53 32.47 2.99
CA TYR A 826 47.36 32.38 4.46
C TYR A 826 47.48 33.73 5.18
N SER A 827 47.94 34.81 4.52
CA SER A 827 48.22 36.07 5.18
C SER A 827 47.14 37.17 5.04
N THR A 828 46.23 37.06 4.08
CA THR A 828 45.28 38.12 3.80
C THR A 828 43.87 37.91 4.38
N SER A 829 43.53 36.70 4.83
CA SER A 829 42.21 36.46 5.42
C SER A 829 42.14 36.56 6.96
N SER A 830 43.27 36.84 7.62
CA SER A 830 43.34 36.87 9.09
C SER A 830 43.02 38.24 9.72
N GLY A 831 42.74 39.27 8.94
CA GLY A 831 42.66 40.66 9.45
C GLY A 831 41.28 41.23 9.67
N GLU A 832 40.23 40.77 9.01
CA GLU A 832 38.90 41.39 9.07
C GLU A 832 37.80 40.61 9.74
N GLU A 833 38.00 39.34 10.11
CA GLU A 833 36.97 38.53 10.81
C GLU A 833 37.27 38.33 12.32
N LEU A 834 38.09 39.11 12.96
CA LEU A 834 38.42 38.99 14.39
C LEU A 834 37.72 40.01 15.29
N PHE A 835 36.67 40.71 14.80
CA PHE A 835 35.85 41.58 15.67
C PHE A 835 34.36 41.35 15.44
#